data_59cdcc0db54cd707bea79c24e1bdd847
#
_entry.id   59cdcc0db54cd707bea79c24e1bdd847
#
_cell.length_a   1.000
_cell.length_b   1.000
_cell.length_c   1.000
_cell.angle_alpha   90.00
_cell.angle_beta   90.00
_cell.angle_gamma   90.00
#
_symmetry.space_group_name_H-M   'P 1'
#
loop_
_entity.id
_entity.type
_entity.pdbx_description
1 polymer ?
#
loop_
_entity_poly.entity_id
_entity_poly.type
_entity_poly.pdbx_seq_one_letter_code
_entity_poly.pdbx_strand_id
1 'polypeptide(L)'
;MFNPANQTHFSLSLDGLRHDLQVLAFNGHEGISRPYRFELELVGERAGLDLETFLHRPAFLAFTPQGQGVHGLVYGAAQGDAGKRLTRYRLTLVPHLAYLAQRNNQRIFQHLTVPQIVALVLEEHGILADAYRFQLGTRYPEREYCVQYDESDLHFVQRLCAEEGIHFHFRHSAEAHLLVFGDDQTVFPRLGRPTAYVHDSGLVADEPVIKRFSLRLASRTTRTTRRDYDFEKPRLLLEAGNRPAADAPAEPDLEDYDYPGRFVDRQRGKLLSQRALERHRADRRLGEGVSDQPLLVSGHFLEIAEHPRAEWNDLWLLSEVFHEGKQPQVLEENVTSDTSASTDDFQQGYRNRFLATPWEVFFRPPLEHPKPRVLGSQTAVVTGPPGEEIHCDRYGRVRVQFHWDREGQGDDKSSCWLRVASGWAGNGYGGIVIPRVGMEVLVDFLEGDPDQPLVSGCVYHAAHPVPYELPANQTRSVFKSLSSPGGGGYNELRIEDRKGQEQIFVHAQRDWDENIEHDQKIRVGHERHDTVEANSYSEFKAEEHHTVHGERKVELKADDHLTVGDSQHVKLGRAYLARAGREIHLKAGQKMVIEADSELTVKAGGSFIRLDASGIAISGPLARINAGGAPGSGSGIAIKMPRVPGMADQDSPGAPPEAVAANLPPRQPVCEECLLQAKKRGQALAER
;
A
#
# COMPACT_ATOMS: atom_id res chain seq x y z
N MET A 1 57.49 8.41 43.20
CA MET A 1 57.64 8.45 41.74
C MET A 1 56.73 7.42 41.16
N PHE A 2 55.72 7.79 40.50
CA PHE A 2 54.90 6.91 39.71
C PHE A 2 55.75 6.31 38.60
N ASN A 3 55.83 5.00 38.49
CA ASN A 3 56.44 4.32 37.36
C ASN A 3 55.29 3.81 36.47
N PRO A 4 54.89 4.55 35.44
CA PRO A 4 53.72 4.18 34.62
C PRO A 4 53.89 2.86 33.89
N ALA A 5 55.10 2.36 33.76
CA ALA A 5 55.43 1.16 33.00
C ALA A 5 54.91 -0.16 33.64
N ASN A 6 54.55 -0.14 34.92
CA ASN A 6 54.15 -1.35 35.65
C ASN A 6 52.69 -1.32 36.15
N GLN A 7 51.91 -0.33 35.79
CA GLN A 7 50.49 -0.28 36.17
C GLN A 7 49.62 -0.77 35.04
N THR A 8 48.66 -1.62 35.38
CA THR A 8 47.60 -2.03 34.47
C THR A 8 46.64 -0.85 34.29
N HIS A 9 46.52 -0.38 33.06
CA HIS A 9 45.66 0.76 32.70
C HIS A 9 44.26 0.31 32.31
N PHE A 10 44.15 -0.88 31.65
CA PHE A 10 42.89 -1.41 31.18
C PHE A 10 42.38 -2.46 32.12
N SER A 11 41.13 -2.38 32.46
CA SER A 11 40.44 -3.40 33.29
C SER A 11 39.08 -3.76 32.70
N LEU A 12 38.67 -4.98 32.91
CA LEU A 12 37.35 -5.49 32.56
C LEU A 12 36.61 -5.85 33.85
N SER A 13 35.39 -5.39 34.00
CA SER A 13 34.45 -5.84 35.00
C SER A 13 33.28 -6.55 34.33
N LEU A 14 32.85 -7.67 34.93
CA LEU A 14 31.69 -8.46 34.48
C LEU A 14 30.68 -8.49 35.63
N ASP A 15 29.46 -8.05 35.35
CA ASP A 15 28.44 -7.96 36.40
C ASP A 15 28.09 -9.35 36.97
N GLY A 16 28.12 -9.42 38.30
CA GLY A 16 27.81 -10.65 39.03
C GLY A 16 28.81 -11.80 38.87
N LEU A 17 29.97 -11.57 38.21
CA LEU A 17 31.00 -12.62 38.01
C LEU A 17 32.37 -12.16 38.51
N ARG A 18 32.92 -12.90 39.47
CA ARG A 18 34.34 -12.74 39.90
C ARG A 18 35.23 -13.52 38.96
N HIS A 19 36.19 -12.88 38.38
CA HIS A 19 37.16 -13.45 37.44
C HIS A 19 38.58 -12.94 37.68
N ASP A 20 39.56 -13.69 37.16
CA ASP A 20 40.99 -13.35 37.16
C ASP A 20 41.48 -12.89 35.78
N LEU A 21 40.55 -12.63 34.84
CA LEU A 21 40.90 -12.20 33.52
C LEU A 21 41.45 -10.79 33.49
N GLN A 22 42.61 -10.61 32.87
CA GLN A 22 43.26 -9.35 32.66
C GLN A 22 43.24 -8.97 31.16
N VAL A 23 43.04 -7.71 30.85
CA VAL A 23 43.01 -7.22 29.45
C VAL A 23 44.42 -7.22 28.91
N LEU A 24 44.71 -7.98 27.88
CA LEU A 24 45.97 -7.98 27.14
C LEU A 24 45.95 -6.93 26.01
N ALA A 25 44.90 -6.96 25.23
CA ALA A 25 44.70 -6.00 24.13
C ALA A 25 43.19 -5.86 23.83
N PHE A 26 42.85 -4.79 23.16
CA PHE A 26 41.52 -4.62 22.57
C PHE A 26 41.55 -3.80 21.31
N ASN A 27 40.58 -4.05 20.43
CA ASN A 27 40.24 -3.20 19.29
C ASN A 27 38.76 -2.85 19.41
N GLY A 28 38.41 -1.59 19.19
CA GLY A 28 37.04 -1.13 19.25
C GLY A 28 36.71 -0.24 18.07
N HIS A 29 35.48 -0.32 17.62
CA HIS A 29 34.91 0.59 16.62
C HIS A 29 33.55 1.07 17.09
N GLU A 30 33.36 2.36 17.08
CA GLU A 30 32.08 3.01 17.33
C GLU A 30 31.81 4.11 16.31
N GLY A 31 30.55 4.34 16.00
CA GLY A 31 30.14 5.35 15.06
C GLY A 31 28.70 5.82 15.31
N ILE A 32 28.38 7.02 14.87
CA ILE A 32 27.02 7.54 14.94
C ILE A 32 26.10 6.68 14.05
N SER A 33 24.94 6.30 14.57
CA SER A 33 23.94 5.44 13.91
C SER A 33 24.40 4.01 13.63
N ARG A 34 25.41 3.54 14.36
CA ARG A 34 25.94 2.17 14.30
C ARG A 34 26.07 1.58 15.70
N PRO A 35 25.76 0.29 15.92
CA PRO A 35 26.15 -0.41 17.13
C PRO A 35 27.68 -0.48 17.22
N TYR A 36 28.24 -0.11 18.38
CA TYR A 36 29.67 -0.29 18.62
C TYR A 36 30.02 -1.75 18.79
N ARG A 37 31.32 -2.08 18.57
CA ARG A 37 31.86 -3.42 18.77
C ARG A 37 33.28 -3.34 19.27
N PHE A 38 33.58 -4.02 20.38
CA PHE A 38 34.91 -4.15 20.96
C PHE A 38 35.29 -5.61 21.05
N GLU A 39 36.44 -5.95 20.47
CA GLU A 39 37.06 -7.27 20.55
C GLU A 39 38.19 -7.21 21.59
N LEU A 40 38.05 -8.00 22.65
CA LEU A 40 38.98 -8.02 23.77
C LEU A 40 39.81 -9.30 23.72
N GLU A 41 41.14 -9.16 23.83
CA GLU A 41 42.04 -10.26 24.16
C GLU A 41 42.36 -10.20 25.64
N LEU A 42 42.12 -11.33 26.33
CA LEU A 42 42.27 -11.44 27.77
C LEU A 42 43.18 -12.61 28.11
N VAL A 43 43.82 -12.52 29.25
CA VAL A 43 44.60 -13.62 29.82
C VAL A 43 44.14 -13.90 31.26
N GLY A 44 44.11 -15.18 31.63
CA GLY A 44 43.77 -15.64 32.98
C GLY A 44 44.54 -16.89 33.36
N GLU A 45 44.69 -17.14 34.65
CA GLU A 45 45.45 -18.32 35.17
C GLU A 45 44.62 -19.61 35.02
N ARG A 46 43.31 -19.49 35.03
CA ARG A 46 42.42 -20.64 34.91
C ARG A 46 42.18 -21.02 33.45
N ALA A 47 42.50 -22.28 33.14
CA ALA A 47 42.07 -22.91 31.89
C ALA A 47 40.66 -23.52 32.05
N GLY A 48 39.88 -23.53 30.98
CA GLY A 48 38.57 -24.20 30.96
C GLY A 48 37.47 -23.45 31.74
N LEU A 49 37.47 -22.11 31.66
CA LEU A 49 36.32 -21.32 32.12
C LEU A 49 35.08 -21.67 31.28
N ASP A 50 33.96 -21.79 31.94
CA ASP A 50 32.68 -22.00 31.25
C ASP A 50 32.29 -20.77 30.48
N LEU A 51 32.41 -20.85 29.14
CA LEU A 51 32.20 -19.71 28.23
C LEU A 51 30.73 -19.25 28.17
N GLU A 52 29.78 -20.17 28.44
CA GLU A 52 28.36 -19.82 28.44
C GLU A 52 28.03 -18.84 29.57
N THR A 53 28.76 -18.90 30.68
CA THR A 53 28.55 -18.00 31.82
C THR A 53 28.90 -16.55 31.54
N PHE A 54 29.66 -16.28 30.48
CA PHE A 54 30.00 -14.92 30.04
C PHE A 54 28.93 -14.30 29.14
N LEU A 55 28.21 -15.12 28.37
CA LEU A 55 27.28 -14.62 27.36
C LEU A 55 26.15 -13.79 27.99
N HIS A 56 25.79 -12.70 27.29
CA HIS A 56 24.72 -11.77 27.67
C HIS A 56 24.96 -10.97 28.95
N ARG A 57 26.13 -11.13 29.61
CA ARG A 57 26.44 -10.39 30.83
C ARG A 57 26.79 -8.91 30.51
N PRO A 58 26.29 -7.97 31.33
CA PRO A 58 26.81 -6.62 31.35
C PRO A 58 28.30 -6.61 31.70
N ALA A 59 29.04 -5.82 30.96
CA ALA A 59 30.47 -5.70 31.13
C ALA A 59 30.93 -4.26 30.88
N PHE A 60 31.95 -3.83 31.62
CA PHE A 60 32.54 -2.54 31.44
C PHE A 60 34.05 -2.66 31.20
N LEU A 61 34.51 -2.19 30.03
CA LEU A 61 35.92 -2.07 29.67
C LEU A 61 36.40 -0.67 30.02
N ALA A 62 37.20 -0.54 31.07
CA ALA A 62 37.82 0.73 31.44
C ALA A 62 39.11 0.96 30.65
N PHE A 63 39.26 2.15 30.06
CA PHE A 63 40.45 2.61 29.33
C PHE A 63 41.44 3.31 30.24
N THR A 64 41.00 3.77 31.40
CA THR A 64 41.80 4.52 32.36
C THR A 64 41.51 4.07 33.79
N PRO A 65 42.44 4.24 34.72
CA PRO A 65 42.22 3.98 36.15
C PRO A 65 41.06 4.80 36.77
N GLN A 66 40.71 5.94 36.13
CA GLN A 66 39.63 6.83 36.57
C GLN A 66 38.25 6.35 36.14
N GLY A 67 38.16 5.23 35.43
CA GLY A 67 36.89 4.59 35.07
C GLY A 67 36.22 5.15 33.80
N GLN A 68 37.00 5.84 32.91
CA GLN A 68 36.51 6.11 31.57
C GLN A 68 36.58 4.83 30.72
N GLY A 69 35.56 4.55 29.96
CA GLY A 69 35.49 3.31 29.16
C GLY A 69 34.16 3.07 28.50
N VAL A 70 33.93 1.84 28.09
CA VAL A 70 32.73 1.40 27.34
C VAL A 70 32.03 0.32 28.12
N HIS A 71 30.73 0.56 28.38
CA HIS A 71 29.82 -0.47 28.90
C HIS A 71 29.17 -1.20 27.70
N GLY A 72 28.99 -2.52 27.80
CA GLY A 72 28.32 -3.33 26.80
C GLY A 72 27.85 -4.67 27.37
N LEU A 73 27.31 -5.52 26.48
CA LEU A 73 26.98 -6.89 26.79
C LEU A 73 27.98 -7.82 26.10
N VAL A 74 28.36 -8.90 26.77
CA VAL A 74 29.19 -9.93 26.15
C VAL A 74 28.39 -10.68 25.11
N TYR A 75 28.73 -10.47 23.85
CA TYR A 75 28.06 -11.05 22.69
C TYR A 75 28.67 -12.37 22.23
N GLY A 76 29.96 -12.52 22.44
CA GLY A 76 30.71 -13.72 22.11
C GLY A 76 31.84 -13.97 23.10
N ALA A 77 32.14 -15.21 23.35
CA ALA A 77 33.24 -15.65 24.19
C ALA A 77 33.98 -16.82 23.53
N ALA A 78 35.30 -16.80 23.57
CA ALA A 78 36.14 -17.87 23.07
C ALA A 78 37.34 -18.10 23.97
N GLN A 79 37.77 -19.36 24.14
CA GLN A 79 39.06 -19.70 24.70
C GLN A 79 40.05 -19.98 23.57
N GLY A 80 41.21 -19.34 23.65
CA GLY A 80 42.33 -19.58 22.76
C GLY A 80 43.35 -20.53 23.33
N ASP A 81 44.62 -20.31 22.98
CA ASP A 81 45.72 -21.18 23.41
C ASP A 81 45.90 -21.16 24.96
N ALA A 82 46.15 -22.31 25.53
CA ALA A 82 46.49 -22.50 26.94
C ALA A 82 48.05 -22.68 27.07
N GLY A 83 48.69 -21.71 27.65
CA GLY A 83 50.08 -21.81 28.00
C GLY A 83 50.31 -22.53 29.34
N LYS A 84 51.54 -22.61 29.79
CA LYS A 84 51.88 -23.25 31.09
C LYS A 84 51.29 -22.52 32.31
N ARG A 85 51.13 -21.20 32.24
CA ARG A 85 50.60 -20.35 33.33
C ARG A 85 49.35 -19.62 32.95
N LEU A 86 49.28 -19.06 31.77
CA LEU A 86 48.17 -18.20 31.30
C LEU A 86 47.43 -18.84 30.13
N THR A 87 46.15 -18.73 30.17
CA THR A 87 45.24 -19.11 29.07
C THR A 87 44.66 -17.87 28.44
N ARG A 88 44.63 -17.82 27.11
CA ARG A 88 44.02 -16.71 26.35
C ARG A 88 42.53 -16.88 26.21
N TYR A 89 41.84 -15.76 26.35
CA TYR A 89 40.38 -15.68 26.13
C TYR A 89 40.11 -14.49 25.19
N ARG A 90 39.01 -14.60 24.46
CA ARG A 90 38.50 -13.51 23.68
C ARG A 90 37.06 -13.24 24.06
N LEU A 91 36.70 -11.97 24.26
CA LEU A 91 35.33 -11.54 24.47
C LEU A 91 34.99 -10.44 23.47
N THR A 92 33.74 -10.47 23.00
CA THR A 92 33.18 -9.43 22.15
C THR A 92 32.15 -8.64 22.95
N LEU A 93 32.33 -7.32 23.06
CA LEU A 93 31.38 -6.40 23.69
C LEU A 93 30.59 -5.63 22.62
N VAL A 94 29.27 -5.56 22.80
CA VAL A 94 28.37 -4.82 21.93
C VAL A 94 27.28 -4.11 22.75
N PRO A 95 26.58 -3.10 22.21
CA PRO A 95 25.37 -2.58 22.87
C PRO A 95 24.23 -3.59 22.79
N HIS A 96 23.25 -3.47 23.70
CA HIS A 96 22.02 -4.28 23.66
C HIS A 96 21.33 -4.21 22.28
N LEU A 97 21.36 -3.05 21.62
CA LEU A 97 20.84 -2.82 20.27
C LEU A 97 21.38 -3.82 19.23
N ALA A 98 22.58 -4.35 19.38
CA ALA A 98 23.18 -5.28 18.42
C ALA A 98 22.44 -6.63 18.32
N TYR A 99 21.75 -7.03 19.39
CA TYR A 99 20.95 -8.26 19.39
C TYR A 99 19.76 -8.24 18.44
N LEU A 100 19.26 -7.05 18.11
CA LEU A 100 18.19 -6.85 17.14
C LEU A 100 18.56 -7.38 15.73
N ALA A 101 19.84 -7.56 15.44
CA ALA A 101 20.33 -8.17 14.21
C ALA A 101 20.01 -9.67 14.10
N GLN A 102 19.71 -10.35 15.21
CA GLN A 102 19.48 -11.78 15.27
C GLN A 102 18.00 -12.17 15.16
N ARG A 103 17.08 -11.21 15.08
CA ARG A 103 15.65 -11.44 14.91
C ARG A 103 15.16 -10.83 13.61
N ASN A 104 14.76 -11.70 12.65
CA ASN A 104 14.06 -11.28 11.45
C ASN A 104 12.55 -11.34 11.64
N ASN A 105 11.82 -10.42 11.05
CA ASN A 105 10.37 -10.39 11.17
C ASN A 105 9.70 -9.90 9.87
N GLN A 106 8.39 -10.21 9.78
CA GLN A 106 7.49 -9.69 8.75
C GLN A 106 6.21 -9.27 9.46
N ARG A 107 5.93 -7.97 9.50
CA ARG A 107 4.78 -7.39 10.20
C ARG A 107 4.45 -5.99 9.72
N ILE A 108 3.29 -5.53 10.10
CA ILE A 108 2.69 -4.28 9.63
C ILE A 108 2.47 -3.34 10.80
N PHE A 109 2.92 -2.10 10.66
CA PHE A 109 2.63 -1.01 11.57
C PHE A 109 1.71 0.00 10.88
N GLN A 110 0.65 0.43 11.54
CA GLN A 110 -0.32 1.38 11.00
C GLN A 110 -0.55 2.54 11.98
N HIS A 111 -0.69 3.75 11.44
CA HIS A 111 -0.99 4.97 12.19
C HIS A 111 -0.02 5.25 13.34
N LEU A 112 1.25 4.94 13.13
CA LEU A 112 2.34 5.18 14.07
C LEU A 112 3.41 6.07 13.46
N THR A 113 4.01 6.92 14.27
CA THR A 113 5.20 7.68 13.90
C THR A 113 6.44 6.79 13.96
N VAL A 114 7.50 7.13 13.21
CA VAL A 114 8.75 6.36 13.25
C VAL A 114 9.33 6.24 14.67
N PRO A 115 9.39 7.29 15.50
CA PRO A 115 9.82 7.12 16.90
C PRO A 115 8.98 6.13 17.71
N GLN A 116 7.66 6.07 17.50
CA GLN A 116 6.79 5.08 18.16
C GLN A 116 7.09 3.65 17.69
N ILE A 117 7.26 3.45 16.40
CA ILE A 117 7.61 2.14 15.83
C ILE A 117 8.96 1.67 16.41
N VAL A 118 9.97 2.55 16.41
CA VAL A 118 11.30 2.25 16.97
C VAL A 118 11.19 1.89 18.45
N ALA A 119 10.43 2.67 19.24
CA ALA A 119 10.22 2.39 20.67
C ALA A 119 9.62 1.00 20.90
N LEU A 120 8.56 0.63 20.15
CA LEU A 120 7.94 -0.69 20.24
C LEU A 120 8.94 -1.81 19.96
N VAL A 121 9.74 -1.68 18.90
CA VAL A 121 10.76 -2.69 18.56
C VAL A 121 11.83 -2.81 19.66
N LEU A 122 12.27 -1.69 20.25
CA LEU A 122 13.25 -1.70 21.35
C LEU A 122 12.68 -2.37 22.60
N GLU A 123 11.45 -2.04 22.97
CA GLU A 123 10.76 -2.60 24.15
C GLU A 123 10.55 -4.11 24.04
N GLU A 124 10.23 -4.61 22.85
CA GLU A 124 10.15 -6.05 22.59
C GLU A 124 11.48 -6.80 22.81
N HIS A 125 12.59 -6.13 22.67
CA HIS A 125 13.92 -6.65 22.97
C HIS A 125 14.36 -6.39 24.42
N GLY A 126 13.48 -5.84 25.27
CA GLY A 126 13.80 -5.52 26.67
C GLY A 126 14.67 -4.27 26.83
N ILE A 127 14.84 -3.44 25.78
CA ILE A 127 15.47 -2.13 25.86
C ILE A 127 14.36 -1.15 26.29
N LEU A 128 14.24 -0.92 27.60
CA LEU A 128 13.17 -0.12 28.18
C LEU A 128 13.50 1.39 28.21
N ALA A 129 12.54 2.21 28.61
CA ALA A 129 12.63 3.67 28.58
C ALA A 129 13.77 4.29 29.42
N ASP A 130 14.40 3.56 30.31
CA ASP A 130 15.60 3.97 31.05
C ASP A 130 16.91 3.74 30.25
N ALA A 131 16.88 2.81 29.28
CA ALA A 131 18.02 2.47 28.44
C ALA A 131 18.06 3.22 27.11
N TYR A 132 17.00 3.95 26.72
CA TYR A 132 16.99 4.78 25.53
C TYR A 132 16.30 6.13 25.75
N ARG A 133 16.56 7.10 24.87
CA ARG A 133 15.96 8.44 24.92
C ARG A 133 15.82 9.03 23.53
N PHE A 134 14.64 9.59 23.23
CA PHE A 134 14.43 10.44 22.06
C PHE A 134 14.60 11.92 22.43
N GLN A 135 15.50 12.61 21.72
CA GLN A 135 15.74 14.05 21.78
C GLN A 135 15.50 14.63 20.39
N LEU A 136 14.22 14.78 20.02
CA LEU A 136 13.79 15.15 18.67
C LEU A 136 13.18 16.55 18.69
N GLY A 137 13.66 17.43 17.83
CA GLY A 137 13.14 18.78 17.65
C GLY A 137 12.00 18.85 16.62
N THR A 138 11.89 17.86 15.73
CA THR A 138 10.90 17.81 14.65
C THR A 138 9.70 16.92 15.04
N ARG A 139 8.52 17.28 14.58
CA ARG A 139 7.35 16.39 14.63
C ARG A 139 7.37 15.44 13.44
N TYR A 140 7.20 14.17 13.70
CA TYR A 140 7.13 13.11 12.69
C TYR A 140 5.68 12.77 12.39
N PRO A 141 5.27 12.66 11.10
CA PRO A 141 3.92 12.26 10.75
C PRO A 141 3.71 10.78 11.09
N GLU A 142 2.48 10.43 11.38
CA GLU A 142 2.04 9.04 11.42
C GLU A 142 2.12 8.45 10.00
N ARG A 143 2.67 7.25 9.89
CA ARG A 143 2.63 6.46 8.66
C ARG A 143 1.32 5.70 8.62
N GLU A 144 0.54 5.88 7.58
CA GLU A 144 -0.68 5.11 7.36
C GLU A 144 -0.36 3.60 7.33
N TYR A 145 0.77 3.25 6.72
CA TYR A 145 1.22 1.89 6.54
C TYR A 145 2.73 1.82 6.49
N CYS A 146 3.33 0.94 7.26
CA CYS A 146 4.77 0.74 7.32
C CYS A 146 5.07 -0.73 7.57
N VAL A 147 5.69 -1.39 6.61
CA VAL A 147 5.95 -2.82 6.65
C VAL A 147 7.41 -3.08 6.99
N GLN A 148 7.63 -3.93 7.98
CA GLN A 148 8.88 -4.66 8.13
C GLN A 148 8.76 -5.92 7.27
N TYR A 149 9.61 -6.04 6.24
CA TYR A 149 9.49 -7.13 5.27
C TYR A 149 10.81 -7.86 5.11
N ASP A 150 10.88 -9.09 5.61
CA ASP A 150 12.05 -10.00 5.51
C ASP A 150 13.38 -9.31 5.84
N GLU A 151 13.38 -8.55 6.92
CA GLU A 151 14.56 -7.84 7.42
C GLU A 151 14.72 -8.01 8.92
N SER A 152 15.96 -7.88 9.42
CA SER A 152 16.20 -7.91 10.86
C SER A 152 15.63 -6.67 11.53
N ASP A 153 15.28 -6.79 12.83
CA ASP A 153 14.78 -5.66 13.60
C ASP A 153 15.80 -4.50 13.65
N LEU A 154 17.10 -4.82 13.69
CA LEU A 154 18.15 -3.79 13.62
C LEU A 154 18.13 -3.05 12.29
N HIS A 155 18.09 -3.79 11.17
CA HIS A 155 18.01 -3.20 9.83
C HIS A 155 16.78 -2.30 9.70
N PHE A 156 15.63 -2.77 10.17
CA PHE A 156 14.36 -2.03 10.17
C PHE A 156 14.48 -0.71 10.94
N VAL A 157 14.98 -0.74 12.18
CA VAL A 157 15.18 0.46 13.00
C VAL A 157 16.15 1.43 12.34
N GLN A 158 17.31 0.93 11.86
CA GLN A 158 18.33 1.80 11.24
C GLN A 158 17.82 2.45 9.96
N ARG A 159 17.12 1.71 9.08
CA ARG A 159 16.60 2.31 7.86
C ARG A 159 15.49 3.33 8.12
N LEU A 160 14.56 3.06 9.06
CA LEU A 160 13.53 4.03 9.44
C LEU A 160 14.14 5.32 9.99
N CYS A 161 15.14 5.20 10.86
CA CYS A 161 15.88 6.36 11.39
C CYS A 161 16.59 7.11 10.25
N ALA A 162 17.28 6.41 9.36
CA ALA A 162 17.98 7.01 8.23
C ALA A 162 17.03 7.70 7.25
N GLU A 163 15.88 7.12 6.92
CA GLU A 163 14.83 7.73 6.09
C GLU A 163 14.36 9.06 6.66
N GLU A 164 14.16 9.11 7.98
CA GLU A 164 13.72 10.31 8.69
C GLU A 164 14.86 11.28 9.04
N GLY A 165 16.11 10.90 8.81
CA GLY A 165 17.29 11.69 9.20
C GLY A 165 17.53 11.74 10.70
N ILE A 166 17.00 10.77 11.44
CA ILE A 166 17.26 10.55 12.86
C ILE A 166 18.58 9.81 12.99
N HIS A 167 19.49 10.34 13.78
CA HIS A 167 20.73 9.67 14.17
C HIS A 167 20.62 9.11 15.58
N PHE A 168 21.49 8.18 15.94
CA PHE A 168 21.65 7.75 17.32
C PHE A 168 23.11 7.63 17.71
N HIS A 169 23.39 7.76 19.01
CA HIS A 169 24.70 7.57 19.61
C HIS A 169 24.55 6.97 21.01
N PHE A 170 25.67 6.56 21.60
CA PHE A 170 25.68 5.96 22.92
C PHE A 170 26.37 6.86 23.93
N ARG A 171 25.89 6.82 25.18
CA ARG A 171 26.56 7.39 26.34
C ARG A 171 26.83 6.27 27.31
N HIS A 172 28.05 6.21 27.82
CA HIS A 172 28.51 5.15 28.69
C HIS A 172 28.65 5.60 30.14
N SER A 173 28.33 4.73 31.08
CA SER A 173 28.74 4.77 32.48
C SER A 173 29.31 3.40 32.86
N ALA A 174 29.84 3.26 34.07
CA ALA A 174 30.35 1.96 34.53
C ALA A 174 29.25 0.89 34.64
N GLU A 175 28.00 1.32 34.88
CA GLU A 175 26.86 0.44 35.15
C GLU A 175 25.98 0.18 33.92
N ALA A 176 25.98 1.11 32.93
CA ALA A 176 25.02 1.07 31.83
C ALA A 176 25.51 1.82 30.59
N HIS A 177 24.87 1.58 29.47
CA HIS A 177 24.93 2.45 28.29
C HIS A 177 23.54 2.95 27.95
N LEU A 178 23.44 4.22 27.57
CA LEU A 178 22.21 4.90 27.18
C LEU A 178 22.22 5.12 25.65
N LEU A 179 21.21 4.63 24.95
CA LEU A 179 21.00 4.89 23.52
C LEU A 179 20.21 6.20 23.35
N VAL A 180 20.79 7.17 22.67
CA VAL A 180 20.20 8.51 22.47
C VAL A 180 19.91 8.71 20.99
N PHE A 181 18.62 8.92 20.64
CA PHE A 181 18.17 9.29 19.31
C PHE A 181 18.03 10.82 19.20
N GLY A 182 18.48 11.39 18.09
CA GLY A 182 18.41 12.82 17.83
C GLY A 182 18.21 13.15 16.37
N ASP A 183 17.75 14.37 16.09
CA ASP A 183 17.55 14.88 14.73
C ASP A 183 18.19 16.25 14.51
N ASP A 184 18.98 16.70 15.47
CA ASP A 184 19.69 17.98 15.45
C ASP A 184 21.09 17.88 16.09
N GLN A 185 22.02 18.77 15.72
CA GLN A 185 23.39 18.82 16.25
C GLN A 185 23.46 19.08 17.76
N THR A 186 22.48 19.78 18.32
CA THR A 186 22.45 20.15 19.75
C THR A 186 22.27 18.96 20.69
N VAL A 187 21.89 17.79 20.15
CA VAL A 187 21.75 16.54 20.91
C VAL A 187 23.11 15.97 21.33
N PHE A 188 24.14 16.24 20.56
CA PHE A 188 25.49 15.73 20.84
C PHE A 188 26.15 16.50 22.00
N PRO A 189 26.61 15.77 23.05
CA PRO A 189 27.33 16.42 24.15
C PRO A 189 28.73 16.84 23.74
N ARG A 190 29.28 17.77 24.49
CA ARG A 190 30.72 18.17 24.39
C ARG A 190 31.58 17.32 25.31
N LEU A 191 32.77 17.00 24.89
CA LEU A 191 33.79 16.46 25.78
C LEU A 191 34.19 17.53 26.81
N GLY A 192 34.50 17.11 28.02
CA GLY A 192 34.61 18.01 29.18
C GLY A 192 35.69 19.10 29.11
N ARG A 193 36.71 18.93 28.23
CA ARG A 193 37.79 19.91 28.03
C ARG A 193 38.36 19.83 26.62
N PRO A 194 38.95 20.92 26.11
CA PRO A 194 39.67 20.90 24.85
C PRO A 194 40.86 19.92 24.88
N THR A 195 41.17 19.32 23.73
CA THR A 195 42.33 18.45 23.55
C THR A 195 43.37 19.17 22.71
N ALA A 196 44.58 19.31 23.24
CA ALA A 196 45.66 19.98 22.55
C ALA A 196 46.17 19.18 21.36
N TYR A 197 46.48 19.87 20.27
CA TYR A 197 47.20 19.30 19.13
C TYR A 197 48.70 19.41 19.37
N VAL A 198 49.38 18.27 19.45
CA VAL A 198 50.86 18.21 19.54
C VAL A 198 51.36 17.32 18.42
N HIS A 199 51.99 17.92 17.42
CA HIS A 199 52.56 17.16 16.31
C HIS A 199 53.51 16.09 16.81
N ASP A 200 53.45 14.90 16.28
CA ASP A 200 54.25 13.73 16.64
C ASP A 200 55.75 14.01 16.43
N SER A 201 56.38 14.60 17.43
CA SER A 201 57.81 15.01 17.45
C SER A 201 58.70 14.06 18.23
N GLY A 202 58.13 12.91 18.66
CA GLY A 202 58.85 11.94 19.52
C GLY A 202 58.93 12.34 20.98
N LEU A 203 58.35 13.48 21.41
CA LEU A 203 58.22 13.89 22.80
C LEU A 203 56.98 13.29 23.42
N VAL A 204 57.08 12.77 24.65
CA VAL A 204 55.93 12.28 25.44
C VAL A 204 55.23 13.51 26.03
N ALA A 205 53.95 13.71 25.68
CA ALA A 205 53.13 14.74 26.30
C ALA A 205 52.71 14.27 27.71
N ASP A 206 52.59 15.18 28.66
CA ASP A 206 52.15 14.90 30.03
C ASP A 206 50.64 14.58 30.10
N GLU A 207 49.84 15.06 29.14
CA GLU A 207 48.43 14.84 28.98
C GLU A 207 48.12 14.22 27.60
N PRO A 208 46.98 13.49 27.45
CA PRO A 208 46.51 12.96 26.15
C PRO A 208 46.33 14.06 25.12
N VAL A 209 46.78 13.83 23.88
CA VAL A 209 46.85 14.84 22.81
C VAL A 209 46.33 14.28 21.46
N ILE A 210 46.04 15.18 20.54
CA ILE A 210 45.90 14.88 19.13
C ILE A 210 47.25 14.93 18.46
N LYS A 211 47.74 13.80 17.93
CA LYS A 211 49.06 13.66 17.31
C LYS A 211 49.06 14.01 15.82
N ARG A 212 47.98 13.73 15.15
CA ARG A 212 47.76 14.02 13.73
C ARG A 212 46.34 14.49 13.52
N PHE A 213 46.18 15.50 12.68
CA PHE A 213 44.87 15.93 12.21
C PHE A 213 44.97 16.45 10.77
N SER A 214 44.12 15.99 9.89
CA SER A 214 44.03 16.38 8.49
C SER A 214 42.59 16.62 8.08
N LEU A 215 42.36 17.48 7.09
CA LEU A 215 41.03 17.79 6.56
C LEU A 215 40.97 17.40 5.08
N ARG A 216 40.03 16.55 4.76
CA ARG A 216 39.68 16.19 3.38
C ARG A 216 38.44 16.96 2.92
N LEU A 217 38.51 17.49 1.70
CA LEU A 217 37.35 18.08 1.01
C LEU A 217 36.98 17.21 -0.21
N ALA A 218 35.72 16.97 -0.39
CA ALA A 218 35.23 16.22 -1.52
C ALA A 218 33.98 16.88 -2.18
N SER A 219 33.89 16.83 -3.50
CA SER A 219 32.66 17.23 -4.18
C SER A 219 31.51 16.32 -3.78
N ARG A 220 30.35 16.92 -3.55
CA ARG A 220 29.12 16.22 -3.15
C ARG A 220 27.92 16.82 -3.89
N THR A 221 26.81 16.13 -3.85
CA THR A 221 25.51 16.59 -4.35
C THR A 221 25.23 18.04 -3.94
N THR A 222 24.83 18.86 -4.90
CA THR A 222 24.51 20.28 -4.71
C THR A 222 23.04 20.60 -4.82
N ARG A 223 22.23 19.64 -5.27
CA ARG A 223 20.79 19.80 -5.39
C ARG A 223 20.09 18.48 -5.17
N THR A 224 19.02 18.50 -4.39
CA THR A 224 18.11 17.36 -4.26
C THR A 224 16.74 17.75 -4.78
N THR A 225 16.11 16.86 -5.53
CA THR A 225 14.75 17.02 -6.02
C THR A 225 13.99 15.74 -5.74
N ARG A 226 12.83 15.85 -5.11
CA ARG A 226 11.94 14.74 -4.84
C ARG A 226 10.59 14.99 -5.46
N ARG A 227 10.05 13.99 -6.13
CA ARG A 227 8.72 14.04 -6.73
C ARG A 227 7.89 12.85 -6.25
N ASP A 228 6.58 13.06 -6.11
CA ASP A 228 5.65 12.00 -5.76
C ASP A 228 4.33 12.12 -6.51
N TYR A 229 3.46 11.14 -6.39
CA TYR A 229 2.15 11.10 -7.00
C TYR A 229 1.09 10.71 -5.95
N ASP A 230 0.07 11.56 -5.81
CA ASP A 230 -1.10 11.30 -4.98
C ASP A 230 -2.31 11.06 -5.89
N PHE A 231 -2.87 9.85 -5.86
CA PHE A 231 -4.01 9.49 -6.69
C PHE A 231 -5.30 10.24 -6.27
N GLU A 232 -5.38 10.72 -5.03
CA GLU A 232 -6.50 11.56 -4.57
C GLU A 232 -6.40 12.99 -5.11
N LYS A 233 -5.20 13.41 -5.50
CA LYS A 233 -4.90 14.73 -6.08
C LYS A 233 -4.07 14.61 -7.36
N PRO A 234 -4.56 13.89 -8.39
CA PRO A 234 -3.74 13.45 -9.52
C PRO A 234 -3.21 14.60 -10.40
N ARG A 235 -3.75 15.82 -10.24
CA ARG A 235 -3.30 17.02 -10.96
C ARG A 235 -2.30 17.86 -10.19
N LEU A 236 -2.08 17.55 -8.90
CA LEU A 236 -1.14 18.29 -8.06
C LEU A 236 0.27 17.80 -8.36
N LEU A 237 1.16 18.72 -8.75
CA LEU A 237 2.59 18.43 -8.85
C LEU A 237 3.18 18.39 -7.45
N LEU A 238 3.36 17.19 -6.91
CA LEU A 238 4.09 16.95 -5.68
C LEU A 238 5.58 16.91 -5.98
N GLU A 239 6.21 18.08 -6.02
CA GLU A 239 7.65 18.23 -6.20
C GLU A 239 8.23 19.19 -5.17
N ALA A 240 9.36 18.82 -4.60
CA ALA A 240 10.10 19.62 -3.64
C ALA A 240 11.59 19.46 -3.88
N GLY A 241 12.34 20.53 -3.74
CA GLY A 241 13.80 20.52 -3.90
C GLY A 241 14.48 21.39 -2.87
N ASN A 242 15.79 21.15 -2.70
CA ASN A 242 16.65 21.95 -1.85
C ASN A 242 18.02 22.15 -2.50
N ARG A 243 18.66 23.30 -2.19
CA ARG A 243 19.98 23.68 -2.65
C ARG A 243 20.73 24.38 -1.51
N PRO A 244 22.07 24.40 -1.53
CA PRO A 244 22.85 25.25 -0.62
C PRO A 244 22.43 26.72 -0.70
N ALA A 245 22.78 27.49 0.33
CA ALA A 245 22.51 28.92 0.36
C ALA A 245 23.13 29.64 -0.87
N ALA A 246 22.52 30.75 -1.31
CA ALA A 246 22.90 31.44 -2.53
C ALA A 246 24.30 32.07 -2.50
N ASP A 247 24.86 32.28 -1.30
CA ASP A 247 26.20 32.78 -1.03
C ASP A 247 27.27 31.68 -0.95
N ALA A 248 26.90 30.42 -1.11
CA ALA A 248 27.87 29.31 -1.17
C ALA A 248 28.77 29.42 -2.41
N PRO A 249 30.03 28.98 -2.34
CA PRO A 249 30.94 28.96 -3.47
C PRO A 249 30.29 28.25 -4.69
N ALA A 250 30.61 28.73 -5.90
CA ALA A 250 30.09 28.11 -7.13
C ALA A 250 30.56 26.65 -7.22
N GLU A 251 29.58 25.74 -7.21
CA GLU A 251 29.79 24.31 -7.35
C GLU A 251 29.07 23.82 -8.63
N PRO A 252 29.53 22.72 -9.26
CA PRO A 252 28.80 22.14 -10.38
C PRO A 252 27.39 21.70 -9.97
N ASP A 253 26.42 21.70 -10.89
CA ASP A 253 25.05 21.24 -10.63
C ASP A 253 25.01 19.70 -10.58
N LEU A 254 25.09 19.15 -9.39
CA LEU A 254 25.07 17.72 -9.10
C LEU A 254 23.74 17.39 -8.43
N GLU A 255 22.76 17.00 -9.23
CA GLU A 255 21.41 16.69 -8.75
C GLU A 255 21.28 15.25 -8.29
N ASP A 256 20.64 15.07 -7.12
CA ASP A 256 20.04 13.83 -6.68
C ASP A 256 18.52 13.94 -6.87
N TYR A 257 17.98 13.21 -7.87
CA TYR A 257 16.57 13.14 -8.17
C TYR A 257 15.98 11.82 -7.68
N ASP A 258 14.91 11.89 -6.88
CA ASP A 258 14.27 10.73 -6.26
C ASP A 258 12.76 10.69 -6.57
N TYR A 259 12.30 9.53 -7.06
CA TYR A 259 10.91 9.20 -7.29
C TYR A 259 10.68 7.70 -7.04
N PRO A 260 9.65 7.33 -6.27
CA PRO A 260 8.71 8.14 -5.50
C PRO A 260 9.36 8.74 -4.24
N GLY A 261 9.09 10.03 -3.98
CA GLY A 261 9.69 10.79 -2.88
C GLY A 261 9.07 10.52 -1.50
N ARG A 262 7.97 9.79 -1.44
CA ARG A 262 7.25 9.33 -0.24
C ARG A 262 6.73 10.46 0.65
N PHE A 263 6.03 11.40 0.02
CA PHE A 263 5.36 12.49 0.73
C PHE A 263 4.02 12.83 0.08
N VAL A 264 3.06 13.26 0.88
CA VAL A 264 1.70 13.62 0.46
C VAL A 264 1.45 15.12 0.49
N ASP A 265 2.38 15.90 1.03
CA ASP A 265 2.33 17.36 1.09
C ASP A 265 3.71 17.98 0.84
N ARG A 266 3.71 19.21 0.33
CA ARG A 266 4.93 19.91 -0.08
C ARG A 266 5.86 20.25 1.10
N GLN A 267 5.32 20.49 2.28
CA GLN A 267 6.13 20.82 3.46
C GLN A 267 6.98 19.62 3.86
N ARG A 268 6.37 18.43 3.86
CA ARG A 268 7.07 17.16 4.08
C ARG A 268 8.12 16.91 3.01
N GLY A 269 7.77 17.13 1.73
CA GLY A 269 8.71 17.02 0.62
C GLY A 269 9.93 17.93 0.76
N LYS A 270 9.73 19.20 1.16
CA LYS A 270 10.84 20.15 1.44
C LYS A 270 11.76 19.66 2.55
N LEU A 271 11.18 19.17 3.66
CA LEU A 271 11.95 18.62 4.79
C LEU A 271 12.79 17.41 4.36
N LEU A 272 12.20 16.47 3.62
CA LEU A 272 12.92 15.28 3.14
C LEU A 272 14.02 15.65 2.14
N SER A 273 13.78 16.62 1.24
CA SER A 273 14.80 17.14 0.31
C SER A 273 15.94 17.83 1.06
N GLN A 274 15.63 18.60 2.10
CA GLN A 274 16.65 19.23 2.95
C GLN A 274 17.52 18.17 3.65
N ARG A 275 16.90 17.19 4.31
CA ARG A 275 17.62 16.11 5.00
C ARG A 275 18.46 15.26 4.05
N ALA A 276 17.97 15.05 2.82
CA ALA A 276 18.75 14.38 1.79
C ALA A 276 19.99 15.17 1.40
N LEU A 277 19.88 16.48 1.21
CA LEU A 277 21.03 17.35 0.91
C LEU A 277 22.03 17.37 2.07
N GLU A 278 21.56 17.53 3.31
CA GLU A 278 22.39 17.45 4.51
C GLU A 278 23.14 16.12 4.58
N ARG A 279 22.47 15.00 4.31
CA ARG A 279 23.08 13.67 4.26
C ARG A 279 24.17 13.54 3.21
N HIS A 280 23.92 13.98 1.99
CA HIS A 280 24.90 13.93 0.91
C HIS A 280 26.12 14.80 1.17
N ARG A 281 25.99 15.82 2.02
CA ARG A 281 27.04 16.78 2.32
C ARG A 281 27.68 16.59 3.70
N ALA A 282 27.20 15.62 4.49
CA ALA A 282 27.70 15.35 5.84
C ALA A 282 29.21 15.07 5.88
N ASP A 283 29.76 14.37 4.88
CA ASP A 283 31.17 14.03 4.75
C ASP A 283 31.93 14.88 3.71
N ARG A 284 31.34 15.99 3.24
CA ARG A 284 32.01 16.90 2.29
C ARG A 284 33.29 17.48 2.86
N ARG A 285 33.29 17.78 4.16
CA ARG A 285 34.46 18.25 4.95
C ARG A 285 34.66 17.22 6.05
N LEU A 286 35.66 16.36 5.90
CA LEU A 286 35.94 15.28 6.83
C LEU A 286 37.34 15.44 7.42
N GLY A 287 37.41 15.61 8.74
CA GLY A 287 38.63 15.59 9.52
C GLY A 287 39.03 14.16 9.85
N GLU A 288 40.29 13.82 9.71
CA GLU A 288 40.85 12.52 10.10
C GLU A 288 41.97 12.80 11.12
N GLY A 289 41.87 12.16 12.29
CA GLY A 289 42.83 12.39 13.37
C GLY A 289 43.36 11.10 13.99
N VAL A 290 44.50 11.21 14.65
CA VAL A 290 45.11 10.19 15.51
C VAL A 290 45.39 10.81 16.86
N SER A 291 45.00 10.14 17.93
CA SER A 291 45.09 10.64 19.29
C SER A 291 45.35 9.50 20.28
N ASP A 292 45.84 9.84 21.46
CA ASP A 292 45.90 8.98 22.63
C ASP A 292 44.89 9.41 23.73
N GLN A 293 43.94 10.31 23.39
CA GLN A 293 42.88 10.74 24.29
C GLN A 293 41.79 9.66 24.45
N PRO A 294 41.68 8.99 25.61
CA PRO A 294 40.74 7.89 25.83
C PRO A 294 39.28 8.35 26.03
N LEU A 295 39.05 9.67 26.12
CA LEU A 295 37.72 10.25 26.27
C LEU A 295 36.99 10.43 24.92
N LEU A 296 37.68 10.20 23.78
CA LEU A 296 37.00 10.32 22.47
C LEU A 296 35.95 9.26 22.30
N VAL A 297 34.71 9.67 22.09
CA VAL A 297 33.53 8.82 21.91
C VAL A 297 32.75 9.34 20.71
N SER A 298 32.28 8.46 19.87
CA SER A 298 31.45 8.85 18.73
C SER A 298 30.18 9.57 19.17
N GLY A 299 29.67 10.51 18.37
CA GLY A 299 28.52 11.32 18.75
C GLY A 299 28.78 12.32 19.85
N HIS A 300 30.04 12.76 20.02
CA HIS A 300 30.42 13.83 20.93
C HIS A 300 31.20 14.90 20.18
N PHE A 301 31.11 16.14 20.63
CA PHE A 301 31.99 17.23 20.13
C PHE A 301 33.35 17.21 20.82
N LEU A 302 34.39 17.11 20.01
CA LEU A 302 35.75 17.31 20.36
C LEU A 302 36.13 18.79 20.11
N GLU A 303 36.61 19.51 21.08
CA GLU A 303 37.24 20.82 20.89
C GLU A 303 38.74 20.62 20.69
N ILE A 304 39.25 20.99 19.51
CA ILE A 304 40.68 20.97 19.20
C ILE A 304 41.26 22.30 19.62
N ALA A 305 42.42 22.26 20.30
CA ALA A 305 43.19 23.44 20.71
C ALA A 305 44.64 23.33 20.25
N GLU A 306 45.34 24.49 20.22
CA GLU A 306 46.78 24.59 19.93
C GLU A 306 47.20 24.10 18.54
N HIS A 307 46.26 23.95 17.61
CA HIS A 307 46.61 23.60 16.24
C HIS A 307 47.21 24.85 15.53
N PRO A 308 48.32 24.71 14.77
CA PRO A 308 48.95 25.83 14.05
C PRO A 308 48.01 26.55 13.06
N ARG A 309 47.04 25.83 12.53
CA ARG A 309 45.97 26.36 11.69
C ARG A 309 44.80 26.80 12.57
N ALA A 310 44.70 28.11 12.81
CA ALA A 310 43.76 28.69 13.76
C ALA A 310 42.30 28.27 13.53
N GLU A 311 41.87 28.12 12.26
CA GLU A 311 40.51 27.72 11.86
C GLU A 311 40.14 26.29 12.29
N TRP A 312 41.11 25.47 12.68
CA TRP A 312 40.88 24.10 13.14
C TRP A 312 40.76 24.02 14.66
N ASN A 313 41.11 25.08 15.38
CA ASN A 313 40.87 25.21 16.82
C ASN A 313 39.36 25.51 17.06
N ASP A 314 38.52 24.53 16.89
CA ASP A 314 37.07 24.64 16.97
C ASP A 314 36.45 23.27 17.39
N LEU A 315 35.16 23.23 17.44
CA LEU A 315 34.37 22.03 17.74
C LEU A 315 34.24 21.11 16.52
N TRP A 316 34.56 19.85 16.70
CA TRP A 316 34.45 18.79 15.70
C TRP A 316 33.58 17.67 16.22
N LEU A 317 32.53 17.30 15.47
CA LEU A 317 31.68 16.15 15.80
C LEU A 317 32.42 14.87 15.41
N LEU A 318 32.71 14.03 16.39
CA LEU A 318 33.28 12.71 16.18
C LEU A 318 32.24 11.79 15.55
N SER A 319 32.38 11.51 14.27
CA SER A 319 31.44 10.60 13.54
C SER A 319 31.79 9.12 13.74
N GLU A 320 33.06 8.78 13.79
CA GLU A 320 33.59 7.44 14.04
C GLU A 320 34.85 7.50 14.90
N VAL A 321 35.04 6.50 15.75
CA VAL A 321 36.26 6.31 16.55
C VAL A 321 36.68 4.86 16.50
N PHE A 322 37.97 4.63 16.20
CA PHE A 322 38.62 3.33 16.19
C PHE A 322 39.62 3.30 17.34
N HIS A 323 39.34 2.46 18.34
CA HIS A 323 40.15 2.35 19.55
C HIS A 323 41.10 1.17 19.43
N GLU A 324 42.30 1.32 19.97
CA GLU A 324 43.28 0.25 20.14
C GLU A 324 43.97 0.40 21.48
N GLY A 325 43.98 -0.68 22.23
CA GLY A 325 44.72 -0.76 23.49
C GLY A 325 45.60 -2.00 23.55
N LYS A 326 46.82 -1.86 24.04
CA LYS A 326 47.77 -2.96 24.28
C LYS A 326 48.40 -2.85 25.66
N GLN A 327 48.38 -3.94 26.41
CA GLN A 327 48.89 -4.01 27.79
C GLN A 327 49.73 -5.29 27.99
N PRO A 328 50.91 -5.40 27.32
CA PRO A 328 51.73 -6.59 27.39
C PRO A 328 52.26 -6.91 28.78
N GLN A 329 52.26 -5.92 29.70
CA GLN A 329 52.71 -6.09 31.09
C GLN A 329 51.95 -7.19 31.84
N VAL A 330 50.74 -7.54 31.48
CA VAL A 330 49.93 -8.62 32.09
C VAL A 330 50.52 -10.01 31.85
N LEU A 331 51.41 -10.18 30.90
CA LEU A 331 52.09 -11.44 30.62
C LEU A 331 53.20 -11.75 31.64
N GLU A 332 53.73 -10.76 32.37
CA GLU A 332 54.80 -10.84 33.41
C GLU A 332 56.01 -11.68 33.01
N GLU A 333 56.16 -12.09 31.78
CA GLU A 333 57.29 -12.83 31.23
C GLU A 333 58.09 -11.92 30.32
N ASN A 334 59.42 -12.06 30.32
CA ASN A 334 60.26 -11.52 29.24
C ASN A 334 59.76 -12.05 27.93
N VAL A 335 59.15 -11.19 27.16
CA VAL A 335 58.55 -11.52 25.84
C VAL A 335 59.69 -11.95 24.92
N THR A 336 59.99 -13.22 24.92
CA THR A 336 60.84 -13.82 23.90
C THR A 336 59.97 -14.14 22.72
N SER A 337 60.20 -13.36 21.64
CA SER A 337 60.06 -13.68 20.21
C SER A 337 58.72 -14.20 19.60
N ASP A 338 57.68 -14.51 20.32
CA ASP A 338 56.40 -14.98 19.78
C ASP A 338 55.27 -13.92 19.74
N THR A 339 55.57 -12.69 20.05
CA THR A 339 54.73 -11.59 19.59
C THR A 339 54.93 -11.53 18.08
N SER A 340 53.91 -12.03 17.35
CA SER A 340 53.79 -11.84 15.92
C SER A 340 54.30 -10.45 15.58
N ALA A 341 55.26 -10.37 14.68
CA ALA A 341 55.82 -9.12 14.21
C ALA A 341 54.69 -8.21 13.71
N SER A 342 54.15 -7.39 14.59
CA SER A 342 53.27 -6.32 14.21
C SER A 342 54.14 -5.38 13.40
N THR A 343 53.82 -5.24 12.12
CA THR A 343 54.45 -4.28 11.20
C THR A 343 54.21 -2.82 11.64
N ASP A 344 53.56 -2.61 12.79
CA ASP A 344 53.16 -1.33 13.36
C ASP A 344 53.98 -1.02 14.63
N ASP A 345 54.48 0.20 14.75
CA ASP A 345 55.28 0.68 15.86
C ASP A 345 54.56 0.80 17.21
N PHE A 346 53.24 0.48 17.28
CA PHE A 346 52.44 0.53 18.50
C PHE A 346 52.65 -0.72 19.37
N GLN A 347 53.39 -0.58 20.45
CA GLN A 347 53.75 -1.70 21.32
C GLN A 347 52.89 -1.76 22.60
N GLN A 348 52.49 -0.63 23.17
CA GLN A 348 51.75 -0.55 24.43
C GLN A 348 50.98 0.75 24.61
N GLY A 349 49.98 0.77 25.51
CA GLY A 349 49.17 1.91 25.86
C GLY A 349 47.90 1.99 25.04
N TYR A 350 47.36 3.18 24.93
CA TYR A 350 46.11 3.47 24.20
C TYR A 350 46.40 4.41 23.02
N ARG A 351 45.75 4.11 21.92
CA ARG A 351 45.61 5.04 20.77
C ARG A 351 44.23 4.93 20.14
N ASN A 352 43.84 5.99 19.46
CA ASN A 352 42.67 5.96 18.60
C ASN A 352 42.94 6.67 17.27
N ARG A 353 42.13 6.33 16.31
CA ARG A 353 41.94 7.06 15.06
C ARG A 353 40.48 7.48 14.99
N PHE A 354 40.20 8.68 14.56
CA PHE A 354 38.87 9.20 14.50
C PHE A 354 38.56 9.92 13.19
N LEU A 355 37.28 9.91 12.82
CA LEU A 355 36.70 10.76 11.79
C LEU A 355 35.82 11.80 12.44
N ALA A 356 35.88 13.03 11.94
CA ALA A 356 35.11 14.12 12.51
C ALA A 356 34.65 15.11 11.45
N THR A 357 33.51 15.73 11.68
CA THR A 357 32.95 16.79 10.85
C THR A 357 32.90 18.11 11.62
N PRO A 358 33.06 19.27 10.95
CA PRO A 358 32.91 20.57 11.63
C PRO A 358 31.52 20.67 12.27
N TRP A 359 31.42 21.37 13.39
CA TRP A 359 30.19 21.51 14.17
C TRP A 359 29.02 22.15 13.40
N GLU A 360 29.30 23.00 12.41
CA GLU A 360 28.31 23.64 11.57
C GLU A 360 27.67 22.69 10.52
N VAL A 361 28.24 21.48 10.34
CA VAL A 361 27.76 20.49 9.37
C VAL A 361 26.73 19.57 10.03
N PHE A 362 25.49 19.65 9.62
CA PHE A 362 24.45 18.74 10.10
C PHE A 362 24.78 17.30 9.74
N PHE A 363 24.91 16.47 10.75
CA PHE A 363 25.07 15.03 10.56
C PHE A 363 23.72 14.37 10.27
N ARG A 364 23.65 13.63 9.17
CA ARG A 364 22.53 12.73 8.87
C ARG A 364 23.08 11.35 8.56
N PRO A 365 22.46 10.27 9.08
CA PRO A 365 22.92 8.93 8.81
C PRO A 365 22.81 8.62 7.31
N PRO A 366 23.82 7.93 6.72
CA PRO A 366 23.77 7.50 5.34
C PRO A 366 22.69 6.44 5.14
N LEU A 367 22.14 6.33 3.91
CA LEU A 367 21.15 5.29 3.55
C LEU A 367 21.87 3.95 3.25
N GLU A 368 22.60 3.42 4.23
CA GLU A 368 23.32 2.13 4.10
C GLU A 368 22.38 0.92 4.25
N HIS A 369 21.18 1.14 4.78
CA HIS A 369 20.18 0.13 5.01
C HIS A 369 19.02 0.31 4.01
N PRO A 370 19.07 -0.34 2.82
CA PRO A 370 18.06 -0.17 1.81
C PRO A 370 16.73 -0.77 2.27
N LYS A 371 15.62 -0.13 1.89
CA LYS A 371 14.29 -0.69 2.12
C LYS A 371 14.15 -1.99 1.32
N PRO A 372 13.67 -3.09 1.93
CA PRO A 372 13.40 -4.33 1.22
C PRO A 372 12.41 -4.12 0.06
N ARG A 373 12.57 -4.91 -1.01
CA ARG A 373 11.67 -4.88 -2.17
C ARG A 373 10.96 -6.21 -2.33
N VAL A 374 9.66 -6.15 -2.56
CA VAL A 374 8.86 -7.30 -2.96
C VAL A 374 9.04 -7.50 -4.47
N LEU A 375 9.69 -8.59 -4.86
CA LEU A 375 10.08 -8.83 -6.26
C LEU A 375 8.99 -9.47 -7.12
N GLY A 376 7.90 -9.91 -6.51
CA GLY A 376 6.80 -10.59 -7.21
C GLY A 376 5.45 -10.33 -6.57
N SER A 377 4.39 -10.82 -7.21
CA SER A 377 3.05 -10.79 -6.66
C SER A 377 2.92 -11.72 -5.47
N GLN A 378 2.05 -11.39 -4.54
CA GLN A 378 1.68 -12.23 -3.40
C GLN A 378 0.17 -12.41 -3.38
N THR A 379 -0.32 -13.42 -2.65
CA THR A 379 -1.74 -13.55 -2.39
C THR A 379 -2.09 -13.09 -0.98
N ALA A 380 -3.32 -12.61 -0.84
CA ALA A 380 -3.89 -12.16 0.42
C ALA A 380 -5.40 -12.41 0.43
N VAL A 381 -6.00 -12.42 1.60
CA VAL A 381 -7.45 -12.61 1.75
C VAL A 381 -8.10 -11.25 2.06
N VAL A 382 -9.16 -10.92 1.34
CA VAL A 382 -9.94 -9.68 1.58
C VAL A 382 -10.62 -9.75 2.94
N THR A 383 -10.51 -8.67 3.70
CA THR A 383 -11.04 -8.56 5.07
C THR A 383 -12.03 -7.41 5.21
N GLY A 384 -12.78 -7.44 6.30
CA GLY A 384 -13.77 -6.40 6.64
C GLY A 384 -14.34 -6.60 8.02
N PRO A 385 -15.27 -5.74 8.45
CA PRO A 385 -15.97 -5.88 9.71
C PRO A 385 -16.74 -7.19 9.80
N PRO A 386 -16.91 -7.77 10.98
CA PRO A 386 -17.68 -9.01 11.15
C PRO A 386 -19.12 -8.89 10.60
N GLY A 387 -19.48 -9.81 9.73
CA GLY A 387 -20.82 -9.88 9.13
C GLY A 387 -21.01 -9.08 7.85
N GLU A 388 -20.04 -8.29 7.41
CA GLU A 388 -20.07 -7.65 6.10
C GLU A 388 -19.52 -8.58 5.02
N GLU A 389 -20.23 -8.65 3.88
CA GLU A 389 -19.79 -9.42 2.70
C GLU A 389 -18.95 -8.58 1.75
N ILE A 390 -19.17 -7.28 1.71
CA ILE A 390 -18.48 -6.33 0.84
C ILE A 390 -18.06 -5.15 1.69
N HIS A 391 -16.75 -4.92 1.78
CA HIS A 391 -16.17 -3.81 2.53
C HIS A 391 -15.23 -3.00 1.64
N CYS A 392 -15.66 -1.81 1.25
CA CYS A 392 -14.87 -0.92 0.41
C CYS A 392 -15.08 0.55 0.80
N ASP A 393 -14.14 1.38 0.39
CA ASP A 393 -14.29 2.83 0.52
C ASP A 393 -14.89 3.47 -0.76
N ARG A 394 -14.93 4.82 -0.77
CA ARG A 394 -15.45 5.61 -1.91
C ARG A 394 -14.68 5.44 -3.23
N TYR A 395 -13.47 4.89 -3.18
CA TYR A 395 -12.63 4.63 -4.36
C TYR A 395 -12.67 3.16 -4.78
N GLY A 396 -13.51 2.34 -4.13
CA GLY A 396 -13.55 0.90 -4.37
C GLY A 396 -12.31 0.16 -3.86
N ARG A 397 -11.54 0.74 -2.94
CA ARG A 397 -10.41 0.10 -2.29
C ARG A 397 -10.90 -0.94 -1.30
N VAL A 398 -10.10 -1.99 -1.09
CA VAL A 398 -10.36 -3.07 -0.13
C VAL A 398 -9.23 -3.20 0.88
N ARG A 399 -9.49 -3.92 1.96
CA ARG A 399 -8.47 -4.30 2.95
C ARG A 399 -8.22 -5.79 2.86
N VAL A 400 -6.98 -6.19 3.19
CA VAL A 400 -6.56 -7.58 3.06
C VAL A 400 -5.75 -8.03 4.27
N GLN A 401 -5.72 -9.36 4.49
CA GLN A 401 -4.81 -10.02 5.39
C GLN A 401 -3.78 -10.78 4.56
N PHE A 402 -2.50 -10.44 4.69
CA PHE A 402 -1.42 -11.20 4.09
C PHE A 402 -1.17 -12.50 4.85
N HIS A 403 -0.79 -13.56 4.16
CA HIS A 403 -0.55 -14.87 4.79
C HIS A 403 0.66 -14.88 5.74
N TRP A 404 1.64 -14.03 5.51
CA TRP A 404 2.81 -13.87 6.37
C TRP A 404 2.55 -12.99 7.60
N ASP A 405 1.53 -12.15 7.57
CA ASP A 405 1.18 -11.29 8.71
C ASP A 405 0.46 -12.10 9.79
N ARG A 406 1.20 -12.46 10.83
CA ARG A 406 0.72 -13.25 11.96
C ARG A 406 0.16 -12.42 13.11
N GLU A 407 0.26 -11.10 13.07
CA GLU A 407 -0.27 -10.18 14.07
C GLU A 407 -1.66 -9.65 13.68
N GLY A 408 -2.01 -9.69 12.40
CA GLY A 408 -3.30 -9.31 11.88
C GLY A 408 -4.45 -10.18 12.38
N GLN A 409 -5.60 -9.56 12.65
CA GLN A 409 -6.79 -10.23 13.20
C GLN A 409 -7.77 -10.70 12.12
N GLY A 410 -7.49 -10.49 10.84
CA GLY A 410 -8.40 -10.80 9.74
C GLY A 410 -9.64 -9.91 9.71
N ASP A 411 -9.55 -8.70 10.20
CA ASP A 411 -10.63 -7.72 10.33
C ASP A 411 -10.43 -6.48 9.42
N ASP A 412 -11.23 -5.46 9.64
CA ASP A 412 -11.14 -4.17 8.94
C ASP A 412 -9.91 -3.32 9.29
N LYS A 413 -8.99 -3.84 10.12
CA LYS A 413 -7.73 -3.17 10.51
C LYS A 413 -6.48 -3.92 10.03
N SER A 414 -6.64 -5.02 9.34
CA SER A 414 -5.53 -5.91 8.93
C SER A 414 -4.55 -5.24 7.95
N SER A 415 -4.99 -4.27 7.16
CA SER A 415 -4.09 -3.51 6.26
C SER A 415 -4.54 -2.07 6.06
N CYS A 416 -3.77 -1.29 5.29
CA CYS A 416 -4.26 -0.06 4.68
C CYS A 416 -5.33 -0.37 3.60
N TRP A 417 -5.91 0.67 3.03
CA TRP A 417 -6.80 0.56 1.88
C TRP A 417 -6.00 0.31 0.59
N LEU A 418 -6.18 -0.86 -0.03
CA LEU A 418 -5.56 -1.23 -1.30
C LEU A 418 -6.47 -0.84 -2.47
N ARG A 419 -5.93 -0.13 -3.45
CA ARG A 419 -6.61 0.11 -4.72
C ARG A 419 -6.79 -1.21 -5.46
N VAL A 420 -7.94 -1.37 -6.13
CA VAL A 420 -8.22 -2.55 -6.97
C VAL A 420 -8.01 -2.17 -8.43
N ALA A 421 -7.14 -2.88 -9.12
CA ALA A 421 -6.93 -2.69 -10.53
C ALA A 421 -8.16 -3.12 -11.34
N SER A 422 -8.45 -2.40 -12.40
CA SER A 422 -9.49 -2.74 -13.37
C SER A 422 -8.88 -2.77 -14.77
N GLY A 423 -9.40 -3.62 -15.64
CA GLY A 423 -8.97 -3.68 -17.04
C GLY A 423 -9.31 -2.40 -17.83
N TRP A 424 -10.23 -1.57 -17.31
CA TRP A 424 -10.66 -0.34 -17.94
C TRP A 424 -11.21 0.62 -16.89
N ALA A 425 -10.60 1.79 -16.73
CA ALA A 425 -10.97 2.80 -15.74
C ALA A 425 -10.87 4.20 -16.34
N GLY A 426 -12.00 4.84 -16.60
CA GLY A 426 -12.10 6.19 -17.14
C GLY A 426 -12.88 7.13 -16.22
N ASN A 427 -13.11 8.35 -16.69
CA ASN A 427 -13.87 9.35 -15.96
C ASN A 427 -15.38 9.07 -16.05
N GLY A 428 -15.92 8.34 -15.08
CA GLY A 428 -17.34 7.96 -15.04
C GLY A 428 -17.70 6.78 -15.95
N TYR A 429 -16.71 6.06 -16.51
CA TYR A 429 -16.94 4.85 -17.31
C TYR A 429 -15.81 3.85 -17.12
N GLY A 430 -16.10 2.58 -17.38
CA GLY A 430 -15.16 1.48 -17.25
C GLY A 430 -15.77 0.26 -16.57
N GLY A 431 -14.93 -0.69 -16.17
CA GLY A 431 -15.33 -1.87 -15.42
C GLY A 431 -15.01 -1.70 -13.94
N ILE A 432 -15.94 -2.07 -13.07
CA ILE A 432 -15.70 -2.11 -11.62
C ILE A 432 -16.27 -3.41 -11.05
N VAL A 433 -15.43 -4.14 -10.32
CA VAL A 433 -15.84 -5.31 -9.52
C VAL A 433 -15.08 -5.21 -8.20
N ILE A 434 -15.83 -5.17 -7.10
CA ILE A 434 -15.24 -5.11 -5.76
C ILE A 434 -15.03 -6.54 -5.25
N PRO A 435 -13.80 -6.96 -4.95
CA PRO A 435 -13.52 -8.23 -4.27
C PRO A 435 -14.21 -8.27 -2.91
N ARG A 436 -14.89 -9.39 -2.60
CA ARG A 436 -15.65 -9.54 -1.37
C ARG A 436 -14.80 -10.08 -0.25
N VAL A 437 -15.23 -9.86 1.00
CA VAL A 437 -14.61 -10.42 2.19
C VAL A 437 -14.50 -11.94 2.07
N GLY A 438 -13.32 -12.48 2.37
CA GLY A 438 -12.98 -13.90 2.22
C GLY A 438 -12.43 -14.30 0.85
N MET A 439 -12.52 -13.46 -0.19
CA MET A 439 -11.90 -13.76 -1.47
C MET A 439 -10.37 -13.65 -1.41
N GLU A 440 -9.70 -14.56 -2.10
CA GLU A 440 -8.25 -14.47 -2.29
C GLU A 440 -7.93 -13.57 -3.47
N VAL A 441 -7.04 -12.61 -3.25
CA VAL A 441 -6.62 -11.62 -4.23
C VAL A 441 -5.12 -11.71 -4.49
N LEU A 442 -4.73 -11.37 -5.71
CA LEU A 442 -3.35 -11.18 -6.11
C LEU A 442 -2.97 -9.73 -5.81
N VAL A 443 -1.89 -9.54 -5.06
CA VAL A 443 -1.38 -8.23 -4.64
C VAL A 443 -0.02 -7.99 -5.25
N ASP A 444 0.10 -6.90 -5.99
CA ASP A 444 1.36 -6.34 -6.48
C ASP A 444 1.77 -5.14 -5.62
N PHE A 445 3.03 -4.72 -5.74
CA PHE A 445 3.59 -3.63 -4.97
C PHE A 445 4.19 -2.59 -5.91
N LEU A 446 3.72 -1.34 -5.84
CA LEU A 446 4.21 -0.27 -6.69
C LEU A 446 5.71 -0.05 -6.44
N GLU A 447 6.53 -0.07 -7.49
CA GLU A 447 8.01 -0.02 -7.42
C GLU A 447 8.64 -1.10 -6.54
N GLY A 448 7.90 -2.17 -6.22
CA GLY A 448 8.32 -3.19 -5.26
C GLY A 448 8.31 -2.73 -3.81
N ASP A 449 7.71 -1.59 -3.50
CA ASP A 449 7.63 -1.04 -2.15
C ASP A 449 6.58 -1.79 -1.31
N PRO A 450 6.97 -2.51 -0.24
CA PRO A 450 6.02 -3.22 0.62
C PRO A 450 4.96 -2.32 1.27
N ASP A 451 5.21 -1.01 1.36
CA ASP A 451 4.24 -0.04 1.88
C ASP A 451 3.22 0.44 0.82
N GLN A 452 3.34 -0.01 -0.43
CA GLN A 452 2.48 0.41 -1.55
C GLN A 452 1.78 -0.77 -2.24
N PRO A 453 0.98 -1.57 -1.51
CA PRO A 453 0.26 -2.71 -2.08
C PRO A 453 -0.89 -2.27 -2.99
N LEU A 454 -1.15 -3.07 -4.05
CA LEU A 454 -2.21 -2.88 -5.03
C LEU A 454 -2.82 -4.24 -5.37
N VAL A 455 -4.15 -4.39 -5.32
CA VAL A 455 -4.84 -5.59 -5.79
C VAL A 455 -4.87 -5.58 -7.31
N SER A 456 -4.25 -6.58 -7.95
CA SER A 456 -4.17 -6.72 -9.41
C SER A 456 -5.11 -7.76 -9.99
N GLY A 457 -5.68 -8.66 -9.15
CA GLY A 457 -6.61 -9.69 -9.58
C GLY A 457 -7.17 -10.51 -8.44
N CYS A 458 -7.99 -11.51 -8.78
CA CYS A 458 -8.54 -12.49 -7.84
C CYS A 458 -8.16 -13.90 -8.30
N VAL A 459 -7.98 -14.81 -7.36
CA VAL A 459 -7.68 -16.22 -7.62
C VAL A 459 -8.66 -17.14 -6.90
N TYR A 460 -9.01 -18.27 -7.54
CA TYR A 460 -9.82 -19.27 -6.90
C TYR A 460 -8.96 -20.20 -6.04
N HIS A 461 -9.57 -20.76 -4.99
CA HIS A 461 -8.93 -21.73 -4.11
C HIS A 461 -9.94 -22.81 -3.66
N ALA A 462 -9.50 -23.81 -2.92
CA ALA A 462 -10.32 -24.98 -2.56
C ALA A 462 -11.62 -24.64 -1.80
N ALA A 463 -11.61 -23.58 -0.97
CA ALA A 463 -12.81 -23.13 -0.26
C ALA A 463 -13.72 -22.21 -1.11
N HIS A 464 -13.16 -21.55 -2.13
CA HIS A 464 -13.88 -20.71 -3.08
C HIS A 464 -13.63 -21.23 -4.50
N PRO A 465 -14.32 -22.32 -4.93
CA PRO A 465 -14.12 -22.95 -6.23
C PRO A 465 -14.69 -22.11 -7.37
N VAL A 466 -14.28 -22.43 -8.59
CA VAL A 466 -14.84 -21.85 -9.82
C VAL A 466 -16.36 -22.08 -9.91
N PRO A 467 -17.12 -21.21 -10.61
CA PRO A 467 -18.59 -21.28 -10.69
C PRO A 467 -19.14 -22.60 -11.25
N TYR A 468 -18.37 -23.33 -12.04
CA TYR A 468 -18.73 -24.61 -12.64
C TYR A 468 -17.58 -25.61 -12.52
N GLU A 469 -17.91 -26.86 -12.23
CA GLU A 469 -16.92 -27.92 -12.03
C GLU A 469 -16.02 -28.10 -13.27
N LEU A 470 -14.72 -28.07 -13.05
CA LEU A 470 -13.71 -28.34 -14.07
C LEU A 470 -13.12 -29.75 -13.86
N PRO A 471 -12.65 -30.42 -14.94
CA PRO A 471 -12.61 -29.99 -16.33
C PRO A 471 -13.93 -30.19 -17.11
N ALA A 472 -14.99 -30.69 -16.51
CA ALA A 472 -16.25 -31.05 -17.20
C ALA A 472 -16.85 -29.87 -17.99
N ASN A 473 -16.67 -28.64 -17.52
CA ASN A 473 -17.21 -27.42 -18.12
C ASN A 473 -16.12 -26.48 -18.68
N GLN A 474 -15.01 -27.03 -19.18
CA GLN A 474 -13.86 -26.25 -19.69
C GLN A 474 -14.18 -25.35 -20.89
N THR A 475 -15.31 -25.59 -21.58
CA THR A 475 -15.78 -24.79 -22.72
C THR A 475 -16.67 -23.61 -22.29
N ARG A 476 -16.92 -23.43 -21.00
CA ARG A 476 -17.77 -22.35 -20.48
C ARG A 476 -16.96 -21.13 -20.09
N SER A 477 -17.39 -19.99 -20.60
CA SER A 477 -17.00 -18.66 -20.11
C SER A 477 -18.13 -18.06 -19.30
N VAL A 478 -17.83 -17.55 -18.08
CA VAL A 478 -18.88 -17.17 -17.13
C VAL A 478 -18.53 -15.85 -16.45
N PHE A 479 -19.50 -14.95 -16.41
CA PHE A 479 -19.55 -13.83 -15.47
C PHE A 479 -20.76 -14.04 -14.55
N LYS A 480 -20.49 -14.32 -13.26
CA LYS A 480 -21.54 -14.63 -12.28
C LYS A 480 -21.35 -13.82 -11.01
N SER A 481 -22.38 -13.14 -10.56
CA SER A 481 -22.43 -12.43 -9.29
C SER A 481 -23.39 -13.12 -8.33
N LEU A 482 -23.28 -12.79 -7.03
CA LEU A 482 -24.18 -13.27 -6.00
C LEU A 482 -24.94 -12.11 -5.37
N SER A 483 -26.20 -12.31 -5.04
CA SER A 483 -27.00 -11.35 -4.28
C SER A 483 -26.36 -11.11 -2.90
N SER A 484 -26.37 -9.88 -2.42
CA SER A 484 -25.85 -9.46 -1.11
C SER A 484 -26.86 -8.54 -0.44
N PRO A 485 -27.04 -8.61 0.90
CA PRO A 485 -26.42 -9.57 1.83
C PRO A 485 -27.12 -10.94 1.84
N GLY A 486 -26.36 -12.01 2.07
CA GLY A 486 -26.85 -13.35 2.44
C GLY A 486 -27.86 -14.02 1.49
N GLY A 487 -28.05 -13.48 0.29
CA GLY A 487 -29.07 -13.92 -0.63
C GLY A 487 -28.66 -15.17 -1.42
N GLY A 488 -29.55 -16.16 -1.56
CA GLY A 488 -29.34 -17.33 -2.41
C GLY A 488 -29.48 -17.06 -3.92
N GLY A 489 -29.58 -15.78 -4.36
CA GLY A 489 -29.76 -15.38 -5.74
C GLY A 489 -28.45 -15.03 -6.45
N TYR A 490 -28.50 -14.94 -7.78
CA TYR A 490 -27.35 -14.59 -8.61
C TYR A 490 -27.78 -13.95 -9.94
N ASN A 491 -26.88 -13.17 -10.56
CA ASN A 491 -27.01 -12.79 -11.97
C ASN A 491 -25.85 -13.46 -12.73
N GLU A 492 -26.14 -13.87 -13.99
CA GLU A 492 -25.15 -14.63 -14.77
C GLU A 492 -25.25 -14.30 -16.27
N LEU A 493 -24.08 -14.08 -16.88
CA LEU A 493 -23.85 -14.19 -18.30
C LEU A 493 -22.91 -15.37 -18.54
N ARG A 494 -23.38 -16.39 -19.25
CA ARG A 494 -22.62 -17.59 -19.55
C ARG A 494 -22.62 -17.86 -21.04
N ILE A 495 -21.45 -18.23 -21.57
CA ILE A 495 -21.22 -18.64 -22.93
C ILE A 495 -20.72 -20.09 -22.90
N GLU A 496 -21.43 -21.00 -23.57
CA GLU A 496 -21.03 -22.39 -23.79
C GLU A 496 -20.59 -22.55 -25.25
N ASP A 497 -19.34 -22.94 -25.45
CA ASP A 497 -18.71 -23.10 -26.79
C ASP A 497 -18.58 -24.56 -27.21
N ARG A 498 -19.19 -25.52 -26.51
CA ARG A 498 -19.15 -26.92 -26.87
C ARG A 498 -19.89 -27.15 -28.18
N LYS A 499 -19.19 -27.66 -29.19
CA LYS A 499 -19.70 -27.89 -30.52
C LYS A 499 -21.04 -28.69 -30.50
N GLY A 500 -22.10 -28.12 -31.09
CA GLY A 500 -23.44 -28.68 -31.14
C GLY A 500 -24.26 -28.44 -29.85
N GLN A 501 -23.73 -27.72 -28.87
CA GLN A 501 -24.39 -27.32 -27.64
C GLN A 501 -24.13 -25.84 -27.30
N GLU A 502 -23.73 -25.07 -28.31
CA GLU A 502 -23.42 -23.65 -28.16
C GLU A 502 -24.63 -22.90 -27.59
N GLN A 503 -24.37 -22.06 -26.58
CA GLN A 503 -25.43 -21.31 -25.89
C GLN A 503 -24.89 -19.99 -25.31
N ILE A 504 -25.69 -18.94 -25.46
CA ILE A 504 -25.58 -17.75 -24.60
C ILE A 504 -26.77 -17.79 -23.63
N PHE A 505 -26.44 -17.82 -22.34
CA PHE A 505 -27.43 -17.86 -21.26
C PHE A 505 -27.29 -16.57 -20.43
N VAL A 506 -28.42 -15.89 -20.24
CA VAL A 506 -28.52 -14.71 -19.39
C VAL A 506 -29.57 -15.01 -18.31
N HIS A 507 -29.17 -14.75 -17.05
CA HIS A 507 -30.05 -14.89 -15.91
C HIS A 507 -30.01 -13.61 -15.07
N ALA A 508 -31.13 -12.96 -14.91
CA ALA A 508 -31.37 -11.89 -13.97
C ALA A 508 -32.16 -12.44 -12.78
N GLN A 509 -31.65 -12.27 -11.58
CA GLN A 509 -32.31 -12.75 -10.36
C GLN A 509 -33.67 -12.09 -10.11
N ARG A 510 -33.79 -10.83 -10.52
CA ARG A 510 -35.04 -10.10 -10.32
C ARG A 510 -35.50 -9.39 -11.59
N ASP A 511 -34.89 -8.31 -11.95
CA ASP A 511 -35.34 -7.44 -13.03
C ASP A 511 -34.29 -7.45 -14.16
N TRP A 512 -34.78 -7.37 -15.40
CA TRP A 512 -33.97 -7.16 -16.61
C TRP A 512 -34.52 -5.94 -17.33
N ASP A 513 -33.72 -4.88 -17.36
CA ASP A 513 -34.01 -3.64 -18.07
C ASP A 513 -33.11 -3.54 -19.30
N GLU A 514 -33.71 -3.23 -20.45
CA GLU A 514 -33.00 -3.03 -21.71
C GLU A 514 -33.42 -1.70 -22.30
N ASN A 515 -32.48 -0.78 -22.44
CA ASN A 515 -32.67 0.54 -23.03
C ASN A 515 -31.81 0.68 -24.29
N ILE A 516 -32.49 0.91 -25.42
CA ILE A 516 -31.88 1.00 -26.74
C ILE A 516 -32.22 2.34 -27.34
N GLU A 517 -31.26 3.20 -27.50
CA GLU A 517 -31.44 4.58 -27.94
C GLU A 517 -31.77 4.73 -29.43
N HIS A 518 -31.58 3.67 -30.24
CA HIS A 518 -31.85 3.73 -31.67
C HIS A 518 -32.56 2.47 -32.15
N ASP A 519 -31.90 1.50 -32.79
CA ASP A 519 -32.54 0.33 -33.41
C ASP A 519 -32.24 -0.97 -32.64
N GLN A 520 -33.28 -1.80 -32.44
CA GLN A 520 -33.13 -3.21 -32.09
C GLN A 520 -33.46 -4.10 -33.27
N LYS A 521 -32.57 -5.03 -33.65
CA LYS A 521 -32.77 -6.02 -34.72
C LYS A 521 -32.56 -7.42 -34.19
N ILE A 522 -33.62 -8.24 -34.21
CA ILE A 522 -33.58 -9.62 -33.74
C ILE A 522 -33.86 -10.55 -34.93
N ARG A 523 -32.97 -11.55 -35.18
CA ARG A 523 -33.13 -12.61 -36.13
C ARG A 523 -33.01 -13.95 -35.42
N VAL A 524 -34.04 -14.75 -35.44
CA VAL A 524 -34.07 -16.11 -34.91
C VAL A 524 -34.10 -17.10 -36.04
N GLY A 525 -33.13 -18.01 -36.10
CA GLY A 525 -32.98 -18.98 -37.20
C GLY A 525 -33.96 -20.15 -37.16
N HIS A 526 -34.51 -20.47 -36.00
CA HIS A 526 -35.43 -21.57 -35.81
C HIS A 526 -36.68 -21.12 -35.04
N GLU A 527 -36.77 -21.33 -33.76
CA GLU A 527 -37.97 -21.04 -32.97
C GLU A 527 -37.74 -19.96 -31.94
N ARG A 528 -38.75 -19.16 -31.62
CA ARG A 528 -38.76 -18.22 -30.50
C ARG A 528 -39.91 -18.60 -29.54
N HIS A 529 -39.58 -18.75 -28.27
CA HIS A 529 -40.52 -19.02 -27.20
C HIS A 529 -40.50 -17.86 -26.20
N ASP A 530 -41.68 -17.27 -25.98
CA ASP A 530 -41.86 -16.20 -24.98
C ASP A 530 -42.91 -16.67 -23.96
N THR A 531 -42.58 -16.62 -22.67
CA THR A 531 -43.53 -16.91 -21.58
C THR A 531 -43.53 -15.75 -20.62
N VAL A 532 -44.70 -15.16 -20.38
CA VAL A 532 -44.89 -14.09 -19.40
C VAL A 532 -45.92 -14.57 -18.37
N GLU A 533 -45.51 -14.79 -17.14
CA GLU A 533 -46.36 -15.35 -16.10
C GLU A 533 -47.42 -14.38 -15.57
N ALA A 534 -47.26 -13.10 -15.75
CA ALA A 534 -48.21 -12.08 -15.32
C ALA A 534 -48.72 -11.26 -16.51
N ASN A 535 -48.48 -9.96 -16.54
CA ASN A 535 -48.99 -9.08 -17.58
C ASN A 535 -47.88 -8.72 -18.58
N SER A 536 -48.24 -8.60 -19.86
CA SER A 536 -47.39 -8.03 -20.91
C SER A 536 -47.99 -6.70 -21.38
N TYR A 537 -47.17 -5.70 -21.51
CA TYR A 537 -47.53 -4.37 -22.00
C TYR A 537 -46.65 -4.00 -23.19
N SER A 538 -47.29 -3.51 -24.28
CA SER A 538 -46.57 -3.04 -25.48
C SER A 538 -47.18 -1.73 -25.96
N GLU A 539 -46.36 -0.76 -26.31
CA GLU A 539 -46.77 0.51 -26.94
C GLU A 539 -45.94 0.74 -28.19
N PHE A 540 -46.57 0.85 -29.34
CA PHE A 540 -45.93 1.25 -30.60
C PHE A 540 -46.41 2.68 -30.92
N LYS A 541 -45.48 3.65 -30.86
CA LYS A 541 -45.84 5.07 -31.08
C LYS A 541 -46.01 5.45 -32.56
N ALA A 542 -45.68 4.53 -33.45
CA ALA A 542 -45.88 4.66 -34.88
C ALA A 542 -46.57 3.41 -35.44
N GLU A 543 -46.05 2.77 -36.49
CA GLU A 543 -46.66 1.65 -37.16
C GLU A 543 -46.16 0.30 -36.62
N GLU A 544 -47.06 -0.67 -36.51
CA GLU A 544 -46.72 -2.07 -36.30
C GLU A 544 -46.95 -2.89 -37.56
N HIS A 545 -45.94 -3.58 -38.07
CA HIS A 545 -46.06 -4.49 -39.20
C HIS A 545 -45.88 -5.93 -38.75
N HIS A 546 -46.90 -6.75 -38.98
CA HIS A 546 -46.90 -8.16 -38.60
C HIS A 546 -47.23 -9.05 -39.78
N THR A 547 -46.32 -9.92 -40.22
CA THR A 547 -46.54 -10.87 -41.32
C THR A 547 -46.34 -12.30 -40.82
N VAL A 548 -47.32 -13.16 -41.01
CA VAL A 548 -47.29 -14.59 -40.71
C VAL A 548 -47.52 -15.40 -41.98
N HIS A 549 -46.50 -16.16 -42.41
CA HIS A 549 -46.60 -16.98 -43.63
C HIS A 549 -47.39 -18.28 -43.43
N GLY A 550 -47.58 -18.73 -42.20
CA GLY A 550 -48.36 -19.90 -41.85
C GLY A 550 -49.64 -19.52 -41.10
N GLU A 551 -50.07 -20.36 -40.19
CA GLU A 551 -51.23 -20.12 -39.35
C GLU A 551 -50.90 -19.23 -38.16
N ARG A 552 -51.80 -18.32 -37.82
CA ARG A 552 -51.84 -17.63 -36.53
C ARG A 552 -52.95 -18.23 -35.67
N LYS A 553 -52.61 -18.74 -34.48
CA LYS A 553 -53.61 -19.27 -33.51
C LYS A 553 -53.55 -18.35 -32.28
N VAL A 554 -54.71 -17.89 -31.85
CA VAL A 554 -54.87 -17.06 -30.65
C VAL A 554 -55.97 -17.66 -29.80
N GLU A 555 -55.68 -17.93 -28.54
CA GLU A 555 -56.65 -18.32 -27.54
C GLU A 555 -56.74 -17.29 -26.44
N LEU A 556 -57.83 -16.66 -26.21
CA LEU A 556 -58.13 -15.75 -25.13
C LEU A 556 -59.11 -16.36 -24.18
N LYS A 557 -58.75 -16.61 -22.93
CA LYS A 557 -59.65 -17.25 -21.93
C LYS A 557 -60.62 -16.27 -21.26
N ALA A 558 -60.50 -15.00 -21.58
CA ALA A 558 -61.32 -13.90 -21.10
C ALA A 558 -61.76 -13.01 -22.27
N ASP A 559 -61.94 -11.74 -22.02
CA ASP A 559 -62.42 -10.76 -23.00
C ASP A 559 -61.29 -10.29 -23.94
N ASP A 560 -61.64 -10.03 -25.21
CA ASP A 560 -60.85 -9.32 -26.21
C ASP A 560 -61.45 -7.92 -26.43
N HIS A 561 -60.67 -6.90 -26.25
CA HIS A 561 -61.05 -5.51 -26.43
C HIS A 561 -60.24 -4.85 -27.54
N LEU A 562 -60.86 -4.65 -28.70
CA LEU A 562 -60.23 -3.97 -29.83
C LEU A 562 -60.85 -2.59 -30.04
N THR A 563 -60.07 -1.54 -30.04
CA THR A 563 -60.45 -0.17 -30.43
C THR A 563 -59.62 0.25 -31.63
N VAL A 564 -60.30 0.67 -32.71
CA VAL A 564 -59.68 1.20 -33.91
C VAL A 564 -60.21 2.64 -34.08
N GLY A 565 -59.31 3.61 -34.05
CA GLY A 565 -59.70 5.06 -34.11
C GLY A 565 -60.28 5.49 -35.43
N ASP A 566 -59.92 4.84 -36.54
CA ASP A 566 -60.42 5.13 -37.87
C ASP A 566 -61.08 3.93 -38.51
N SER A 567 -60.39 3.14 -39.32
CA SER A 567 -61.03 2.03 -40.08
C SER A 567 -60.36 0.70 -39.86
N GLN A 568 -61.15 -0.37 -39.70
CA GLN A 568 -60.68 -1.75 -39.71
C GLN A 568 -60.98 -2.37 -41.09
N HIS A 569 -59.93 -2.83 -41.79
CA HIS A 569 -60.05 -3.56 -43.03
C HIS A 569 -59.72 -5.04 -42.86
N VAL A 570 -60.69 -5.91 -43.17
CA VAL A 570 -60.50 -7.38 -43.09
C VAL A 570 -60.78 -7.99 -44.48
N LYS A 571 -59.73 -8.63 -45.05
CA LYS A 571 -59.85 -9.34 -46.33
C LYS A 571 -59.52 -10.81 -46.15
N LEU A 572 -60.48 -11.71 -46.49
CA LEU A 572 -60.33 -13.13 -46.34
C LEU A 572 -60.50 -13.84 -47.68
N GLY A 573 -59.64 -14.80 -48.00
CA GLY A 573 -59.68 -15.52 -49.27
C GLY A 573 -60.78 -16.55 -49.38
N ARG A 574 -61.28 -17.06 -48.23
CA ARG A 574 -62.31 -18.13 -48.26
C ARG A 574 -63.54 -17.80 -47.43
N ALA A 575 -63.40 -17.71 -46.10
CA ALA A 575 -64.56 -17.56 -45.24
C ALA A 575 -64.28 -16.73 -43.99
N TYR A 576 -65.27 -15.97 -43.56
CA TYR A 576 -65.33 -15.39 -42.22
C TYR A 576 -66.34 -16.15 -41.39
N LEU A 577 -65.92 -16.92 -40.41
CA LEU A 577 -66.75 -17.73 -39.55
C LEU A 577 -66.75 -17.17 -38.14
N ALA A 578 -67.86 -16.59 -37.71
CA ALA A 578 -67.99 -16.04 -36.34
C ALA A 578 -69.12 -16.80 -35.61
N ARG A 579 -68.87 -17.22 -34.38
CA ARG A 579 -69.88 -17.87 -33.53
C ARG A 579 -69.82 -17.27 -32.12
N ALA A 580 -70.97 -16.79 -31.64
CA ALA A 580 -71.10 -16.36 -30.26
C ALA A 580 -72.14 -17.27 -29.54
N GLY A 581 -71.89 -17.60 -28.28
CA GLY A 581 -72.80 -18.41 -27.47
C GLY A 581 -74.11 -17.70 -27.13
N ARG A 582 -74.06 -16.37 -27.04
CA ARG A 582 -75.16 -15.53 -26.60
C ARG A 582 -75.62 -14.53 -27.68
N GLU A 583 -74.77 -13.68 -28.13
CA GLU A 583 -75.15 -12.55 -28.97
C GLU A 583 -74.05 -12.14 -29.95
N ILE A 584 -74.34 -11.77 -31.14
CA ILE A 584 -73.59 -11.01 -32.10
C ILE A 584 -74.31 -9.70 -32.34
N HIS A 585 -73.76 -8.58 -31.84
CA HIS A 585 -74.37 -7.25 -32.03
C HIS A 585 -73.55 -6.44 -33.03
N LEU A 586 -74.12 -6.14 -34.17
CA LEU A 586 -73.52 -5.32 -35.20
C LEU A 586 -74.35 -4.04 -35.32
N LYS A 587 -73.72 -2.87 -35.11
CA LYS A 587 -74.36 -1.56 -35.16
C LYS A 587 -73.59 -0.62 -36.03
N ALA A 588 -74.15 0.01 -37.02
CA ALA A 588 -73.64 1.09 -37.83
C ALA A 588 -74.37 2.40 -37.52
N GLY A 589 -73.61 3.52 -37.44
CA GLY A 589 -74.21 4.85 -37.20
C GLY A 589 -75.07 5.32 -38.40
N GLN A 590 -74.63 5.07 -39.63
CA GLN A 590 -75.29 5.56 -40.83
C GLN A 590 -75.72 4.46 -41.77
N LYS A 591 -74.86 3.51 -42.19
CA LYS A 591 -75.17 2.53 -43.25
C LYS A 591 -74.53 1.19 -42.92
N MET A 592 -75.29 0.15 -43.10
CA MET A 592 -74.83 -1.24 -43.09
C MET A 592 -75.23 -1.91 -44.44
N VAL A 593 -74.21 -2.48 -45.10
CA VAL A 593 -74.37 -3.25 -46.33
C VAL A 593 -74.01 -4.70 -46.10
N ILE A 594 -74.86 -5.65 -46.42
CA ILE A 594 -74.59 -7.07 -46.44
C ILE A 594 -74.86 -7.55 -47.85
N GLU A 595 -73.80 -8.02 -48.53
CA GLU A 595 -73.90 -8.40 -49.97
C GLU A 595 -73.31 -9.78 -50.13
N ALA A 596 -74.01 -10.61 -50.96
CA ALA A 596 -73.53 -11.91 -51.37
C ALA A 596 -73.85 -12.14 -52.83
N ASP A 597 -72.89 -12.69 -53.59
CA ASP A 597 -73.07 -12.88 -55.06
C ASP A 597 -74.15 -13.95 -55.40
N SER A 598 -74.33 -14.90 -54.55
CA SER A 598 -75.23 -16.02 -54.86
C SER A 598 -76.38 -16.23 -53.86
N GLU A 599 -76.13 -16.16 -52.59
CA GLU A 599 -77.14 -16.35 -51.57
C GLU A 599 -76.90 -15.60 -50.29
N LEU A 600 -77.89 -14.91 -49.77
CA LEU A 600 -77.94 -14.35 -48.43
C LEU A 600 -79.07 -14.99 -47.64
N THR A 601 -78.73 -15.65 -46.56
CA THR A 601 -79.78 -16.25 -45.66
C THR A 601 -79.65 -15.64 -44.25
N VAL A 602 -80.78 -15.09 -43.72
CA VAL A 602 -80.92 -14.65 -42.32
C VAL A 602 -81.94 -15.59 -41.65
N LYS A 603 -81.49 -16.30 -40.62
CA LYS A 603 -82.34 -17.35 -39.98
C LYS A 603 -82.41 -17.13 -38.45
N ALA A 604 -83.62 -17.25 -37.89
CA ALA A 604 -83.84 -17.23 -36.45
C ALA A 604 -84.96 -18.10 -36.03
N GLY A 605 -84.83 -19.00 -35.04
CA GLY A 605 -85.90 -19.81 -34.44
C GLY A 605 -86.78 -20.61 -35.40
N GLY A 606 -86.23 -21.01 -36.50
CA GLY A 606 -86.99 -21.75 -37.53
C GLY A 606 -87.58 -20.87 -38.67
N SER A 607 -87.61 -19.57 -38.51
CA SER A 607 -87.92 -18.58 -39.54
C SER A 607 -86.65 -18.10 -40.27
N PHE A 608 -86.79 -17.79 -41.57
CA PHE A 608 -85.67 -17.28 -42.34
C PHE A 608 -86.09 -16.33 -43.43
N ILE A 609 -85.19 -15.46 -43.84
CA ILE A 609 -85.19 -14.67 -45.08
C ILE A 609 -84.00 -15.14 -45.91
N ARG A 610 -84.27 -15.59 -47.15
CA ARG A 610 -83.24 -16.00 -48.11
C ARG A 610 -83.41 -15.16 -49.38
N LEU A 611 -82.28 -14.56 -49.80
CA LEU A 611 -82.16 -13.84 -51.06
C LEU A 611 -81.22 -14.66 -51.95
N ASP A 612 -81.69 -15.03 -53.11
CA ASP A 612 -80.91 -15.75 -54.14
C ASP A 612 -81.32 -15.33 -55.55
N ALA A 613 -80.73 -15.94 -56.60
CA ALA A 613 -81.07 -15.64 -58.01
C ALA A 613 -82.52 -15.90 -58.39
N SER A 614 -83.26 -16.70 -57.64
CA SER A 614 -84.67 -16.97 -57.86
C SER A 614 -85.64 -15.97 -57.23
N GLY A 615 -85.13 -15.08 -56.37
CA GLY A 615 -85.90 -14.06 -55.68
C GLY A 615 -85.70 -14.03 -54.16
N ILE A 616 -86.73 -13.49 -53.47
CA ILE A 616 -86.77 -13.40 -52.02
C ILE A 616 -87.71 -14.41 -51.43
N ALA A 617 -87.20 -15.34 -50.66
CA ALA A 617 -88.06 -16.32 -49.94
C ALA A 617 -88.14 -15.91 -48.46
N ILE A 618 -89.36 -15.72 -47.94
CA ILE A 618 -89.64 -15.46 -46.51
C ILE A 618 -90.47 -16.62 -46.02
N SER A 619 -90.01 -17.33 -45.01
CA SER A 619 -90.64 -18.49 -44.43
C SER A 619 -90.70 -18.42 -42.90
N GLY A 620 -91.82 -18.73 -42.29
CA GLY A 620 -92.08 -18.77 -40.86
C GLY A 620 -93.53 -18.98 -40.54
N PRO A 621 -93.98 -19.25 -39.30
CA PRO A 621 -95.38 -19.48 -38.90
C PRO A 621 -96.27 -18.25 -39.18
N LEU A 622 -95.73 -17.07 -39.22
CA LEU A 622 -96.46 -15.84 -39.53
C LEU A 622 -95.52 -14.81 -40.14
N ALA A 623 -95.77 -14.25 -41.31
CA ALA A 623 -95.10 -13.14 -41.92
C ALA A 623 -95.89 -11.84 -41.69
N ARG A 624 -95.37 -10.87 -41.03
CA ARG A 624 -95.94 -9.54 -40.83
C ARG A 624 -95.21 -8.54 -41.65
N ILE A 625 -95.79 -7.91 -42.63
CA ILE A 625 -95.22 -6.87 -43.48
C ILE A 625 -95.96 -5.60 -43.13
N ASN A 626 -95.18 -4.56 -42.74
CA ASN A 626 -95.66 -3.22 -42.37
C ASN A 626 -96.73 -3.22 -41.24
N ALA A 627 -96.59 -4.16 -40.27
CA ALA A 627 -97.62 -4.43 -39.23
C ALA A 627 -97.30 -3.76 -37.87
N GLY A 628 -96.33 -2.87 -37.81
CA GLY A 628 -95.86 -2.27 -36.56
C GLY A 628 -95.05 -3.27 -35.66
N GLY A 629 -94.37 -2.80 -34.63
CA GLY A 629 -93.57 -3.56 -33.68
C GLY A 629 -92.39 -2.75 -33.21
N ALA A 630 -91.73 -3.17 -32.13
CA ALA A 630 -90.52 -2.55 -31.65
C ALA A 630 -89.32 -3.41 -32.10
N PRO A 631 -88.21 -2.77 -32.56
CA PRO A 631 -86.98 -3.48 -32.88
C PRO A 631 -86.32 -4.05 -31.59
N GLY A 632 -85.66 -5.16 -31.72
CA GLY A 632 -84.81 -5.68 -30.65
C GLY A 632 -83.65 -4.71 -30.39
N SER A 633 -83.14 -4.70 -29.15
CA SER A 633 -82.00 -3.91 -28.74
C SER A 633 -80.84 -4.87 -28.39
N GLY A 634 -79.58 -4.51 -28.79
CA GLY A 634 -78.36 -5.21 -28.38
C GLY A 634 -77.79 -4.66 -27.12
N SER A 635 -76.91 -5.39 -26.48
CA SER A 635 -76.24 -5.01 -25.22
C SER A 635 -75.23 -3.86 -25.30
N GLY A 636 -74.85 -3.48 -26.52
CA GLY A 636 -73.84 -2.41 -26.72
C GLY A 636 -72.38 -2.88 -26.51
N ILE A 637 -71.46 -1.94 -26.62
CA ILE A 637 -70.02 -2.21 -26.50
C ILE A 637 -69.53 -1.50 -25.27
N ALA A 638 -68.82 -2.21 -24.37
CA ALA A 638 -68.06 -1.66 -23.22
C ALA A 638 -66.56 -2.03 -23.38
N ILE A 639 -65.78 -1.09 -23.88
CA ILE A 639 -64.35 -1.31 -24.16
C ILE A 639 -63.52 -0.84 -22.99
N LYS A 640 -62.50 -1.65 -22.59
CA LYS A 640 -61.43 -1.26 -21.66
C LYS A 640 -60.20 -0.86 -22.46
N MET A 641 -59.64 0.28 -22.13
CA MET A 641 -58.41 0.80 -22.74
C MET A 641 -57.19 0.04 -22.22
N PRO A 642 -56.15 -0.19 -23.05
CA PRO A 642 -54.90 -0.75 -22.61
C PRO A 642 -54.17 0.20 -21.61
N ARG A 643 -53.33 -0.39 -20.73
CA ARG A 643 -52.45 0.35 -19.86
C ARG A 643 -51.13 0.61 -20.58
N VAL A 644 -50.49 1.78 -20.30
CA VAL A 644 -49.17 2.14 -20.82
C VAL A 644 -48.13 1.24 -20.17
N PRO A 645 -47.11 0.75 -20.92
CA PRO A 645 -45.96 0.02 -20.33
C PRO A 645 -45.17 0.92 -19.35
N GLY A 646 -44.57 0.30 -18.34
CA GLY A 646 -43.55 0.94 -17.50
C GLY A 646 -42.29 1.25 -18.32
N MET A 647 -41.54 2.28 -17.91
CA MET A 647 -40.27 2.57 -18.52
C MET A 647 -39.20 1.63 -17.89
N ALA A 648 -38.24 1.20 -18.70
CA ALA A 648 -37.02 0.57 -18.18
C ALA A 648 -36.30 1.58 -17.25
N ASP A 649 -35.66 1.05 -16.20
CA ASP A 649 -34.92 1.89 -15.26
C ASP A 649 -33.83 2.66 -16.02
N GLN A 650 -33.91 3.99 -16.01
CA GLN A 650 -32.87 4.87 -16.48
C GLN A 650 -31.96 5.07 -15.27
N ASP A 651 -30.97 4.17 -15.11
CA ASP A 651 -29.88 4.41 -14.19
C ASP A 651 -29.27 5.77 -14.57
N SER A 652 -29.45 6.77 -13.72
CA SER A 652 -28.72 8.03 -13.87
C SER A 652 -27.29 7.71 -13.48
N PRO A 653 -26.34 7.56 -14.41
CA PRO A 653 -24.94 7.51 -14.06
C PRO A 653 -24.70 8.76 -13.22
N GLY A 654 -24.30 8.59 -11.94
CA GLY A 654 -24.07 9.70 -11.02
C GLY A 654 -23.38 10.81 -11.77
N ALA A 655 -23.91 12.02 -11.69
CA ALA A 655 -23.53 13.13 -12.56
C ALA A 655 -22.01 13.10 -12.82
N PRO A 656 -21.55 12.96 -14.06
CA PRO A 656 -20.11 12.91 -14.32
C PRO A 656 -19.54 14.13 -13.64
N PRO A 657 -18.47 14.00 -12.83
CA PRO A 657 -17.80 15.15 -12.26
C PRO A 657 -17.53 16.09 -13.46
N GLU A 658 -18.10 17.26 -13.42
CA GLU A 658 -18.26 18.24 -14.51
C GLU A 658 -17.39 17.91 -15.73
N ALA A 659 -18.00 17.55 -16.84
CA ALA A 659 -17.33 17.04 -18.02
C ALA A 659 -16.19 17.98 -18.41
N VAL A 660 -15.00 17.64 -17.95
CA VAL A 660 -13.78 18.23 -18.51
C VAL A 660 -13.74 17.71 -19.94
N ALA A 661 -14.07 18.59 -20.86
CA ALA A 661 -14.16 18.29 -22.29
C ALA A 661 -13.04 17.33 -22.70
N ALA A 662 -13.41 16.19 -23.30
CA ALA A 662 -12.53 15.10 -23.68
C ALA A 662 -11.45 15.49 -24.73
N ASN A 663 -11.36 16.76 -25.13
CA ASN A 663 -10.49 17.31 -26.16
C ASN A 663 -9.52 18.38 -25.65
N LEU A 664 -9.32 18.54 -24.36
CA LEU A 664 -8.25 19.41 -23.89
C LEU A 664 -6.92 18.64 -23.87
N PRO A 665 -5.82 19.24 -24.39
CA PRO A 665 -4.49 18.65 -24.24
C PRO A 665 -4.20 18.41 -22.75
N PRO A 666 -3.31 17.46 -22.39
CA PRO A 666 -3.02 17.15 -21.00
C PRO A 666 -2.70 18.46 -20.27
N ARG A 667 -3.58 18.84 -19.34
CA ARG A 667 -3.42 20.09 -18.59
C ARG A 667 -2.12 20.03 -17.83
N GLN A 668 -1.32 21.08 -17.91
CA GLN A 668 -0.09 21.20 -17.14
C GLN A 668 -0.39 21.04 -15.64
N PRO A 669 0.48 20.35 -14.89
CA PRO A 669 0.29 20.15 -13.46
C PRO A 669 0.15 21.50 -12.75
N VAL A 670 -0.80 21.60 -11.83
CA VAL A 670 -1.09 22.83 -11.10
C VAL A 670 -0.23 22.89 -9.83
N CYS A 671 0.46 23.99 -9.62
CA CYS A 671 1.23 24.24 -8.41
C CYS A 671 0.31 24.43 -7.19
N GLU A 672 0.64 23.80 -6.07
CA GLU A 672 -0.12 23.88 -4.82
C GLU A 672 -0.25 25.32 -4.29
N GLU A 673 0.78 26.13 -4.46
CA GLU A 673 0.76 27.55 -4.10
C GLU A 673 -0.26 28.34 -4.93
N CYS A 674 -0.38 28.03 -6.23
CA CYS A 674 -1.38 28.67 -7.11
C CYS A 674 -2.80 28.25 -6.70
N LEU A 675 -3.01 27.00 -6.29
CA LEU A 675 -4.27 26.49 -5.75
C LEU A 675 -4.66 27.20 -4.44
N LEU A 676 -3.72 27.34 -3.51
CA LEU A 676 -3.94 28.02 -2.23
C LEU A 676 -4.23 29.52 -2.39
N GLN A 677 -3.53 30.20 -3.34
CA GLN A 677 -3.77 31.60 -3.64
C GLN A 677 -5.12 31.82 -4.32
N ALA A 678 -5.50 30.94 -5.27
CA ALA A 678 -6.79 30.99 -5.92
C ALA A 678 -7.95 30.78 -4.93
N LYS A 679 -7.79 29.82 -4.02
CA LYS A 679 -8.74 29.56 -2.92
C LYS A 679 -8.90 30.76 -1.97
N LYS A 680 -7.78 31.41 -1.62
CA LYS A 680 -7.79 32.62 -0.79
C LYS A 680 -8.45 33.83 -1.46
N ARG A 681 -8.43 33.89 -2.79
CA ARG A 681 -8.99 35.00 -3.60
C ARG A 681 -10.42 34.73 -4.07
N GLY A 682 -11.01 33.56 -3.80
CA GLY A 682 -12.33 33.19 -4.31
C GLY A 682 -12.43 33.12 -5.84
N GLN A 683 -11.30 32.92 -6.52
CA GLN A 683 -11.23 32.89 -7.97
C GLN A 683 -11.14 31.45 -8.48
N ALA A 684 -11.88 31.12 -9.55
CA ALA A 684 -11.61 29.92 -10.32
C ALA A 684 -10.18 30.00 -10.90
N LEU A 685 -9.45 28.90 -10.91
CA LEU A 685 -8.13 28.82 -11.51
C LEU A 685 -8.21 29.26 -12.97
N ALA A 686 -7.68 30.43 -13.26
CA ALA A 686 -7.46 30.86 -14.65
C ALA A 686 -6.33 29.99 -15.23
N GLU A 687 -6.59 29.42 -16.38
CA GLU A 687 -5.59 28.73 -17.21
C GLU A 687 -4.45 29.68 -17.54
N ARG A 688 -3.22 29.24 -17.28
CA ARG A 688 -2.03 29.80 -17.92
C ARG A 688 -1.57 28.86 -19.00
#